data_6c85dce8ca8118713f535426578f3982
#
_entry.id   6c85dce8ca8118713f535426578f3982
#
_cell.length_a   1.000
_cell.length_b   1.000
_cell.length_c   1.000
_cell.angle_alpha   90.00
_cell.angle_beta   90.00
_cell.angle_gamma   90.00
#
_symmetry.space_group_name_H-M   'P 1'
#
loop_
_entity.id
_entity.type
_entity.pdbx_description
1 polymer ?
#
loop_
_entity_poly.entity_id
_entity_poly.type
_entity_poly.pdbx_seq_one_letter_code
_entity_poly.pdbx_strand_id
1 'polypeptide(L)'
;MQKKISALKELTRNLWWSWDTEAKQIFEELSPLLWQRNNHNPIGMLQNISDAELVSRCTCEYGEKIDRVYTRFNEYLNDKETWAAKHAQELVKHPVAYFSAEFGIHESVRIYSGGLGVLAGDHLKSASDLGINFIGITLFYKEGYFRQYLNHDGWQMEDYPLQHSESLPVEKVVGSDGKDLIVTVNIAQSEVYAQAWSLKVGRATLYLLDTNIPANEPHYRDICCRVYGGDQNMRINQEILLGIGGVKLLEQLGVKPTVYHMNEGHSAFLTLELLAMELAKGRTKTEAMSNVRSRCVFTTHTPVPAGHDRFSREMMHYTFDKYLALIGIELDELMRLGSEDQNNIYGLFTMTVLALNLSRSANGVSKLHGEVSRVMWQHLFPGKTVEEVPIGHITNGVHASSWTCGYTGRFWQKHGTTVDDMCLSQEIAEAVLARVTDEELWSLRYSLKRNLIDYIDRYLGNQLFHQHINSYYSDYNTLKSPRNTFSPDVLTIGFARRFATYKRAPLIFRDLGRLDKIINNAETPLQIVFAGKAHPHDDAGKDYIRQIVHHSRRPEFSGKVIFLENYNLGVAKRMVSGVDIWLNTPVRPMEASGTSGEKTVLHGGLNFSVLDGWWPEAYNGENGFSIGNGESFENHEEQDSFDAEQMYHTLETQIIPAFYERDEKNLPVKWISKIRNAIATIAPEYNTHRMVKDYATKYYLKG
;
A
#
# COMPACT_ATOMS: atom_id res chain seq x y z
N MET A 1 24.67 -7.64 29.36
CA MET A 1 23.85 -6.43 29.27
C MET A 1 24.21 -5.60 28.06
N GLN A 2 25.42 -5.15 27.84
CA GLN A 2 25.82 -4.37 26.65
C GLN A 2 25.45 -5.04 25.32
N LYS A 3 25.62 -6.38 25.23
CA LYS A 3 25.23 -7.15 24.04
C LYS A 3 23.72 -7.07 23.76
N LYS A 4 22.86 -7.09 24.79
CA LYS A 4 21.39 -6.99 24.63
C LYS A 4 20.97 -5.61 24.12
N ILE A 5 21.61 -4.55 24.62
CA ILE A 5 21.36 -3.18 24.14
C ILE A 5 21.83 -3.03 22.69
N SER A 6 22.99 -3.60 22.35
CA SER A 6 23.48 -3.62 20.95
C SER A 6 22.51 -4.35 20.04
N ALA A 7 22.04 -5.55 20.43
CA ALA A 7 21.05 -6.32 19.69
C ALA A 7 19.72 -5.55 19.50
N LEU A 8 19.25 -4.87 20.55
CA LEU A 8 18.05 -4.04 20.48
C LEU A 8 18.21 -2.88 19.48
N LYS A 9 19.37 -2.20 19.51
CA LYS A 9 19.69 -1.10 18.58
C LYS A 9 19.83 -1.60 17.14
N GLU A 10 20.42 -2.78 16.93
CA GLU A 10 20.55 -3.40 15.60
C GLU A 10 19.19 -3.78 15.01
N LEU A 11 18.32 -4.39 15.82
CA LEU A 11 16.95 -4.70 15.40
C LEU A 11 16.21 -3.47 14.86
N THR A 12 16.43 -2.27 15.42
CA THR A 12 15.74 -1.05 14.93
C THR A 12 16.14 -0.65 13.52
N ARG A 13 17.31 -1.09 13.03
CA ARG A 13 17.85 -0.76 11.71
C ARG A 13 17.32 -1.65 10.58
N ASN A 14 16.62 -2.74 10.90
CA ASN A 14 16.02 -3.63 9.92
C ASN A 14 14.52 -3.75 10.20
N LEU A 15 13.69 -3.37 9.25
CA LEU A 15 12.23 -3.36 9.41
C LEU A 15 11.59 -4.76 9.57
N TRP A 16 12.37 -5.86 9.57
CA TRP A 16 11.89 -7.20 9.89
C TRP A 16 11.07 -7.21 11.19
N TRP A 17 11.48 -6.48 12.20
CA TRP A 17 10.75 -6.36 13.47
C TRP A 17 9.29 -5.93 13.27
N SER A 18 8.98 -5.20 12.20
CA SER A 18 7.65 -4.63 11.97
C SER A 18 6.58 -5.65 11.59
N TRP A 19 6.95 -6.87 11.24
CA TRP A 19 6.02 -7.97 10.98
C TRP A 19 6.24 -9.21 11.86
N ASP A 20 7.26 -9.22 12.71
CA ASP A 20 7.40 -10.20 13.78
C ASP A 20 6.64 -9.73 15.02
N THR A 21 5.72 -10.56 15.53
CA THR A 21 4.82 -10.17 16.63
C THR A 21 5.57 -9.92 17.93
N GLU A 22 6.54 -10.77 18.29
CA GLU A 22 7.30 -10.62 19.54
C GLU A 22 8.32 -9.47 19.46
N ALA A 23 8.90 -9.23 18.27
CA ALA A 23 9.79 -8.10 18.03
C ALA A 23 9.07 -6.75 18.18
N LYS A 24 7.82 -6.63 17.68
CA LYS A 24 6.98 -5.44 17.96
C LYS A 24 6.75 -5.24 19.45
N GLN A 25 6.46 -6.33 20.18
CA GLN A 25 6.18 -6.27 21.62
C GLN A 25 7.37 -5.78 22.43
N ILE A 26 8.61 -6.11 22.06
CA ILE A 26 9.81 -5.61 22.77
C ILE A 26 9.81 -4.08 22.80
N PHE A 27 9.53 -3.43 21.67
CA PHE A 27 9.52 -1.97 21.60
C PHE A 27 8.31 -1.37 22.32
N GLU A 28 7.14 -1.96 22.18
CA GLU A 28 5.93 -1.50 22.86
C GLU A 28 6.06 -1.60 24.40
N GLU A 29 6.56 -2.71 24.92
CA GLU A 29 6.77 -2.94 26.36
C GLU A 29 7.87 -2.04 26.95
N LEU A 30 8.88 -1.69 26.16
CA LEU A 30 9.98 -0.82 26.63
C LEU A 30 9.46 0.53 27.10
N SER A 31 8.56 1.17 26.34
CA SER A 31 7.85 2.38 26.73
C SER A 31 6.60 2.58 25.88
N PRO A 32 5.41 2.13 26.33
CA PRO A 32 4.16 2.28 25.56
C PRO A 32 3.86 3.72 25.16
N LEU A 33 4.16 4.68 26.04
CA LEU A 33 3.95 6.10 25.78
C LEU A 33 4.86 6.65 24.67
N LEU A 34 6.17 6.37 24.74
CA LEU A 34 7.11 6.82 23.72
C LEU A 34 6.90 6.09 22.40
N TRP A 35 6.50 4.82 22.44
CA TRP A 35 6.11 4.04 21.27
C TRP A 35 4.99 4.71 20.48
N GLN A 36 3.91 5.11 21.17
CA GLN A 36 2.80 5.83 20.55
C GLN A 36 3.20 7.23 20.06
N ARG A 37 3.93 8.01 20.88
CA ARG A 37 4.36 9.37 20.54
C ARG A 37 5.28 9.45 19.33
N ASN A 38 6.06 8.39 19.09
CA ASN A 38 6.97 8.30 17.94
C ASN A 38 6.36 7.59 16.73
N ASN A 39 5.03 7.44 16.62
CA ASN A 39 4.37 6.70 15.56
C ASN A 39 4.97 5.29 15.37
N HIS A 40 5.17 4.57 16.47
CA HIS A 40 5.75 3.23 16.51
C HIS A 40 7.16 3.16 15.88
N ASN A 41 7.93 4.23 15.96
CA ASN A 41 9.30 4.29 15.48
C ASN A 41 10.28 3.97 16.62
N PRO A 42 10.94 2.80 16.61
CA PRO A 42 11.82 2.40 17.68
C PRO A 42 13.11 3.25 17.75
N ILE A 43 13.60 3.79 16.62
CA ILE A 43 14.78 4.67 16.62
C ILE A 43 14.46 5.97 17.34
N GLY A 44 13.40 6.66 16.92
CA GLY A 44 12.97 7.89 17.59
C GLY A 44 12.60 7.68 19.05
N MET A 45 12.05 6.51 19.40
CA MET A 45 11.79 6.13 20.79
C MET A 45 13.09 5.97 21.59
N LEU A 46 14.07 5.22 21.06
CA LEU A 46 15.34 4.97 21.76
C LEU A 46 16.17 6.25 21.94
N GLN A 47 16.05 7.24 21.07
CA GLN A 47 16.69 8.55 21.24
C GLN A 47 16.16 9.32 22.46
N ASN A 48 14.97 8.97 22.96
CA ASN A 48 14.33 9.59 24.12
C ASN A 48 14.46 8.74 25.41
N ILE A 49 15.26 7.67 25.40
CA ILE A 49 15.51 6.80 26.55
C ILE A 49 17.00 6.84 26.88
N SER A 50 17.34 7.13 28.11
CA SER A 50 18.75 7.16 28.53
C SER A 50 19.37 5.77 28.54
N ASP A 51 20.69 5.68 28.32
CA ASP A 51 21.42 4.41 28.41
C ASP A 51 21.26 3.74 29.78
N ALA A 52 21.22 4.52 30.89
CA ALA A 52 20.99 4.00 32.23
C ALA A 52 19.60 3.34 32.36
N GLU A 53 18.58 3.94 31.77
CA GLU A 53 17.24 3.37 31.76
C GLU A 53 17.18 2.10 30.89
N LEU A 54 17.83 2.10 29.72
CA LEU A 54 17.93 0.89 28.88
C LEU A 54 18.62 -0.25 29.65
N VAL A 55 19.73 0.06 30.36
CA VAL A 55 20.43 -0.92 31.20
C VAL A 55 19.51 -1.48 32.28
N SER A 56 18.75 -0.64 32.96
CA SER A 56 17.86 -1.08 34.06
C SER A 56 16.72 -1.97 33.55
N ARG A 57 16.19 -1.68 32.34
CA ARG A 57 15.09 -2.45 31.72
C ARG A 57 15.55 -3.75 31.07
N CYS A 58 16.78 -3.83 30.56
CA CYS A 58 17.35 -5.04 29.94
C CYS A 58 17.74 -6.15 30.94
N THR A 59 17.21 -6.14 32.15
CA THR A 59 17.42 -7.20 33.15
C THR A 59 16.37 -8.29 33.09
N CYS A 60 16.73 -9.50 33.56
CA CYS A 60 15.80 -10.65 33.73
C CYS A 60 14.99 -11.00 32.46
N GLU A 61 13.70 -11.20 32.62
CA GLU A 61 12.76 -11.72 31.61
C GLU A 61 12.74 -10.90 30.31
N TYR A 62 12.78 -9.56 30.42
CA TYR A 62 12.80 -8.70 29.25
C TYR A 62 14.10 -8.85 28.43
N GLY A 63 15.23 -9.00 29.11
CA GLY A 63 16.51 -9.25 28.46
C GLY A 63 16.55 -10.62 27.75
N GLU A 64 15.91 -11.64 28.30
CA GLU A 64 15.76 -12.96 27.64
C GLU A 64 14.85 -12.89 26.41
N LYS A 65 13.81 -12.06 26.46
CA LYS A 65 12.97 -11.79 25.30
C LYS A 65 13.75 -11.15 24.15
N ILE A 66 14.61 -10.17 24.44
CA ILE A 66 15.51 -9.56 23.44
C ILE A 66 16.41 -10.63 22.82
N ASP A 67 17.04 -11.48 23.63
CA ASP A 67 17.95 -12.54 23.15
C ASP A 67 17.21 -13.53 22.22
N ARG A 68 16.01 -13.98 22.59
CA ARG A 68 15.19 -14.87 21.72
C ARG A 68 14.83 -14.23 20.38
N VAL A 69 14.36 -12.98 20.42
CA VAL A 69 13.99 -12.26 19.20
C VAL A 69 15.19 -12.00 18.30
N TYR A 70 16.33 -11.61 18.89
CA TYR A 70 17.55 -11.38 18.13
C TYR A 70 18.13 -12.68 17.54
N THR A 71 18.01 -13.81 18.25
CA THR A 71 18.39 -15.13 17.73
C THR A 71 17.52 -15.48 16.52
N ARG A 72 16.20 -15.36 16.63
CA ARG A 72 15.26 -15.61 15.53
C ARG A 72 15.47 -14.67 14.33
N PHE A 73 15.80 -13.39 14.58
CA PHE A 73 16.18 -12.45 13.52
C PHE A 73 17.42 -12.93 12.75
N ASN A 74 18.45 -13.39 13.45
CA ASN A 74 19.64 -13.92 12.81
C ASN A 74 19.39 -15.25 12.08
N GLU A 75 18.57 -16.12 12.64
CA GLU A 75 18.12 -17.34 11.95
C GLU A 75 17.38 -16.99 10.66
N TYR A 76 16.43 -16.03 10.73
CA TYR A 76 15.72 -15.54 9.54
C TYR A 76 16.69 -15.03 8.47
N LEU A 77 17.65 -14.18 8.82
CA LEU A 77 18.60 -13.63 7.84
C LEU A 77 19.51 -14.70 7.21
N ASN A 78 19.85 -15.74 7.94
CA ASN A 78 20.80 -16.78 7.53
C ASN A 78 20.12 -18.06 7.01
N ASP A 79 18.79 -18.13 7.01
CA ASP A 79 18.06 -19.29 6.52
C ASP A 79 18.34 -19.50 5.03
N LYS A 80 18.85 -20.69 4.70
CA LYS A 80 19.17 -21.11 3.33
C LYS A 80 18.11 -22.07 2.75
N GLU A 81 17.11 -22.42 3.54
CA GLU A 81 16.03 -23.33 3.16
C GLU A 81 14.76 -22.59 2.69
N THR A 82 14.94 -21.37 2.21
CA THR A 82 13.84 -20.51 1.71
C THR A 82 13.17 -21.11 0.48
N TRP A 83 11.96 -20.62 0.18
CA TRP A 83 11.25 -21.04 -1.03
C TRP A 83 12.09 -20.80 -2.31
N ALA A 84 12.76 -19.64 -2.42
CA ALA A 84 13.56 -19.33 -3.59
C ALA A 84 14.77 -20.27 -3.70
N ALA A 85 15.40 -20.65 -2.60
CA ALA A 85 16.50 -21.61 -2.60
C ALA A 85 16.08 -22.99 -3.13
N LYS A 86 14.82 -23.39 -2.88
CA LYS A 86 14.27 -24.67 -3.33
C LYS A 86 13.68 -24.62 -4.74
N HIS A 87 13.07 -23.52 -5.14
CA HIS A 87 12.23 -23.46 -6.35
C HIS A 87 12.66 -22.41 -7.38
N ALA A 88 13.56 -21.47 -7.03
CA ALA A 88 13.91 -20.32 -7.86
C ALA A 88 15.38 -19.90 -7.64
N GLN A 89 16.31 -20.84 -7.69
CA GLN A 89 17.74 -20.62 -7.38
C GLN A 89 18.38 -19.48 -8.18
N GLU A 90 17.95 -19.26 -9.40
CA GLU A 90 18.45 -18.13 -10.21
C GLU A 90 18.11 -16.77 -9.59
N LEU A 91 16.96 -16.66 -8.91
CA LEU A 91 16.54 -15.44 -8.21
C LEU A 91 17.22 -15.27 -6.83
N VAL A 92 17.94 -16.28 -6.34
CA VAL A 92 18.83 -16.16 -5.18
C VAL A 92 20.18 -15.60 -5.62
N LYS A 93 20.69 -16.05 -6.78
CA LYS A 93 22.00 -15.65 -7.31
C LYS A 93 21.98 -14.28 -7.96
N HIS A 94 20.92 -13.99 -8.71
CA HIS A 94 20.77 -12.78 -9.52
C HIS A 94 19.62 -11.92 -9.02
N PRO A 95 19.87 -10.63 -8.71
CA PRO A 95 18.85 -9.79 -8.13
C PRO A 95 17.76 -9.41 -9.13
N VAL A 96 16.55 -9.24 -8.59
CA VAL A 96 15.43 -8.53 -9.21
C VAL A 96 15.47 -7.09 -8.70
N ALA A 97 15.49 -6.11 -9.60
CA ALA A 97 15.36 -4.70 -9.24
C ALA A 97 13.93 -4.23 -9.50
N TYR A 98 13.26 -3.78 -8.45
CA TYR A 98 11.86 -3.38 -8.45
C TYR A 98 11.75 -1.87 -8.22
N PHE A 99 11.25 -1.15 -9.21
CA PHE A 99 11.17 0.30 -9.23
C PHE A 99 9.73 0.74 -8.94
N SER A 100 9.55 1.57 -7.95
CA SER A 100 8.26 2.15 -7.59
C SER A 100 8.43 3.57 -7.06
N ALA A 101 7.53 4.48 -7.45
CA ALA A 101 7.54 5.85 -6.95
C ALA A 101 7.25 5.93 -5.44
N GLU A 102 6.65 4.90 -4.86
CA GLU A 102 6.26 4.87 -3.46
C GLU A 102 6.38 3.46 -2.85
N PHE A 103 6.71 3.40 -1.53
CA PHE A 103 6.75 2.17 -0.74
C PHE A 103 6.09 2.39 0.63
N GLY A 104 4.96 1.74 0.88
CA GLY A 104 4.27 1.74 2.16
C GLY A 104 4.76 0.62 3.07
N ILE A 105 5.93 0.80 3.69
CA ILE A 105 6.61 -0.25 4.45
C ILE A 105 6.21 -0.23 5.92
N HIS A 106 6.18 0.97 6.53
CA HIS A 106 5.83 1.20 7.92
C HIS A 106 5.32 2.64 8.11
N GLU A 107 4.44 2.86 9.11
CA GLU A 107 3.87 4.19 9.39
C GLU A 107 4.88 5.26 9.77
N SER A 108 6.05 4.87 10.26
CA SER A 108 7.14 5.80 10.58
C SER A 108 7.93 6.29 9.37
N VAL A 109 7.82 5.62 8.21
CA VAL A 109 8.55 5.95 6.98
C VAL A 109 7.55 6.43 5.93
N ARG A 110 7.41 7.75 5.80
CA ARG A 110 6.34 8.38 5.01
C ARG A 110 6.74 8.59 3.54
N ILE A 111 7.03 7.50 2.83
CA ILE A 111 7.41 7.49 1.41
C ILE A 111 6.33 6.83 0.53
N TYR A 112 5.07 6.92 0.91
CA TYR A 112 3.93 6.37 0.20
C TYR A 112 2.70 7.28 0.37
N SER A 113 1.77 7.21 -0.58
CA SER A 113 0.50 7.94 -0.53
C SER A 113 -0.71 7.01 -0.44
N GLY A 114 -0.67 5.86 -1.11
CA GLY A 114 -1.85 5.01 -1.25
C GLY A 114 -1.56 3.53 -1.43
N GLY A 115 -2.52 2.85 -2.09
CA GLY A 115 -2.50 1.39 -2.28
C GLY A 115 -1.33 0.87 -3.08
N LEU A 116 -0.85 1.64 -4.08
CA LEU A 116 0.31 1.27 -4.88
C LEU A 116 1.56 1.08 -4.00
N GLY A 117 1.84 2.06 -3.13
CA GLY A 117 2.99 1.99 -2.22
C GLY A 117 2.84 0.90 -1.18
N VAL A 118 1.64 0.69 -0.64
CA VAL A 118 1.37 -0.40 0.31
C VAL A 118 1.64 -1.75 -0.34
N LEU A 119 1.19 -1.96 -1.58
CA LEU A 119 1.49 -3.18 -2.33
C LEU A 119 2.99 -3.35 -2.58
N ALA A 120 3.70 -2.29 -2.99
CA ALA A 120 5.15 -2.34 -3.19
C ALA A 120 5.90 -2.73 -1.90
N GLY A 121 5.46 -2.20 -0.75
CA GLY A 121 5.99 -2.56 0.57
C GLY A 121 5.72 -4.03 0.93
N ASP A 122 4.50 -4.51 0.72
CA ASP A 122 4.10 -5.90 0.96
C ASP A 122 4.83 -6.87 0.01
N HIS A 123 5.02 -6.49 -1.27
CA HIS A 123 5.82 -7.24 -2.24
C HIS A 123 7.28 -7.40 -1.77
N LEU A 124 7.91 -6.30 -1.34
CA LEU A 124 9.31 -6.29 -0.88
C LEU A 124 9.50 -7.19 0.35
N LYS A 125 8.56 -7.16 1.31
CA LYS A 125 8.59 -8.01 2.50
C LYS A 125 8.43 -9.49 2.14
N SER A 126 7.47 -9.81 1.27
CA SER A 126 7.27 -11.18 0.81
C SER A 126 8.46 -11.71 -0.01
N ALA A 127 9.08 -10.89 -0.85
CA ALA A 127 10.31 -11.29 -1.54
C ALA A 127 11.44 -11.60 -0.55
N SER A 128 11.53 -10.81 0.54
CA SER A 128 12.45 -11.08 1.65
C SER A 128 12.16 -12.41 2.33
N ASP A 129 10.90 -12.68 2.70
CA ASP A 129 10.51 -13.92 3.38
C ASP A 129 10.74 -15.15 2.50
N LEU A 130 10.47 -15.02 1.21
CA LEU A 130 10.69 -16.09 0.22
C LEU A 130 12.17 -16.30 -0.13
N GLY A 131 13.07 -15.43 0.31
CA GLY A 131 14.52 -15.53 0.06
C GLY A 131 14.94 -15.16 -1.35
N ILE A 132 14.14 -14.39 -2.08
CA ILE A 132 14.49 -13.83 -3.38
C ILE A 132 15.50 -12.70 -3.16
N ASN A 133 16.58 -12.65 -3.94
CA ASN A 133 17.49 -11.52 -3.97
C ASN A 133 16.77 -10.33 -4.62
N PHE A 134 16.22 -9.44 -3.80
CA PHE A 134 15.28 -8.41 -4.23
C PHE A 134 15.72 -7.03 -3.77
N ILE A 135 15.74 -6.09 -4.68
CA ILE A 135 16.18 -4.72 -4.46
C ILE A 135 15.05 -3.79 -4.86
N GLY A 136 14.56 -2.99 -3.92
CA GLY A 136 13.63 -1.89 -4.20
C GLY A 136 14.38 -0.62 -4.55
N ILE A 137 13.87 0.17 -5.49
CA ILE A 137 14.36 1.51 -5.85
C ILE A 137 13.22 2.50 -5.75
N THR A 138 13.43 3.61 -5.04
CA THR A 138 12.47 4.70 -4.87
C THR A 138 13.15 6.04 -4.58
N LEU A 139 12.37 7.06 -4.24
CA LEU A 139 12.83 8.38 -3.85
C LEU A 139 12.71 8.59 -2.34
N PHE A 140 13.62 9.34 -1.74
CA PHE A 140 13.56 9.76 -0.34
C PHE A 140 12.84 11.09 -0.23
N TYR A 141 11.55 11.04 0.03
CA TYR A 141 10.72 12.25 0.10
C TYR A 141 10.88 12.96 1.45
N LYS A 142 11.45 14.15 1.42
CA LYS A 142 11.76 15.00 2.58
C LYS A 142 10.55 15.31 3.46
N GLU A 143 9.40 15.60 2.84
CA GLU A 143 8.12 15.88 3.51
C GLU A 143 7.18 14.66 3.46
N GLY A 144 7.47 13.70 2.56
CA GLY A 144 6.67 12.50 2.38
C GLY A 144 5.28 12.81 1.81
N TYR A 145 4.25 12.16 2.39
CA TYR A 145 2.86 12.49 2.13
C TYR A 145 2.26 13.24 3.31
N PHE A 146 1.32 14.12 3.08
CA PHE A 146 0.81 15.08 4.05
C PHE A 146 0.14 14.43 5.27
N ARG A 147 0.11 15.16 6.38
CA ARG A 147 -0.82 14.94 7.49
C ARG A 147 -2.12 15.67 7.18
N GLN A 148 -3.22 14.96 7.34
CA GLN A 148 -4.55 15.51 7.16
C GLN A 148 -5.09 16.02 8.49
N TYR A 149 -5.71 17.17 8.47
CA TYR A 149 -6.65 17.62 9.48
C TYR A 149 -7.87 18.24 8.80
N LEU A 150 -8.98 18.33 9.49
CA LEU A 150 -10.20 18.93 8.97
C LEU A 150 -10.43 20.28 9.62
N ASN A 151 -10.83 21.26 8.81
CA ASN A 151 -11.29 22.54 9.37
C ASN A 151 -12.70 22.38 9.98
N HIS A 152 -13.23 23.47 10.54
CA HIS A 152 -14.56 23.46 11.17
C HIS A 152 -15.69 23.01 10.21
N ASP A 153 -15.57 23.31 8.92
CA ASP A 153 -16.53 22.90 7.89
C ASP A 153 -16.33 21.46 7.39
N GLY A 154 -15.38 20.73 7.95
CA GLY A 154 -15.07 19.36 7.50
C GLY A 154 -14.22 19.27 6.23
N TRP A 155 -13.70 20.42 5.75
CA TRP A 155 -12.81 20.44 4.58
C TRP A 155 -11.41 19.99 4.95
N GLN A 156 -10.84 19.12 4.10
CA GLN A 156 -9.47 18.62 4.27
C GLN A 156 -8.45 19.73 4.09
N MET A 157 -7.56 19.83 5.07
CA MET A 157 -6.34 20.66 5.06
C MET A 157 -5.11 19.78 5.17
N GLU A 158 -3.98 20.25 4.64
CA GLU A 158 -2.74 19.50 4.54
C GLU A 158 -1.61 20.18 5.33
N ASP A 159 -0.88 19.39 6.11
CA ASP A 159 0.37 19.74 6.78
C ASP A 159 1.50 18.83 6.30
N TYR A 160 2.68 19.38 6.07
CA TYR A 160 3.82 18.66 5.49
C TYR A 160 5.03 18.67 6.44
N PRO A 161 5.00 17.92 7.55
CA PRO A 161 6.13 17.89 8.47
C PRO A 161 7.33 17.19 7.83
N LEU A 162 8.52 17.71 8.11
CA LEU A 162 9.78 17.15 7.63
C LEU A 162 10.03 15.74 8.22
N GLN A 163 10.67 14.89 7.44
CA GLN A 163 11.26 13.64 7.89
C GLN A 163 12.76 13.87 8.15
N HIS A 164 13.20 13.47 9.33
CA HIS A 164 14.62 13.57 9.73
C HIS A 164 15.27 12.19 9.59
N SER A 165 16.25 12.09 8.72
CA SER A 165 16.95 10.81 8.43
C SER A 165 17.54 10.17 9.68
N GLU A 166 17.96 10.98 10.65
CA GLU A 166 18.57 10.52 11.92
C GLU A 166 17.59 9.73 12.79
N SER A 167 16.29 9.95 12.61
CA SER A 167 15.23 9.22 13.33
C SER A 167 14.62 8.09 12.50
N LEU A 168 15.11 7.82 11.29
CA LEU A 168 14.63 6.76 10.41
C LEU A 168 15.64 5.62 10.31
N PRO A 169 15.22 4.40 9.96
CA PRO A 169 16.10 3.25 9.75
C PRO A 169 16.85 3.31 8.41
N VAL A 170 17.22 4.50 7.96
CA VAL A 170 17.96 4.72 6.72
C VAL A 170 19.43 5.01 7.01
N GLU A 171 20.30 4.57 6.12
CA GLU A 171 21.74 4.79 6.18
C GLU A 171 22.21 5.32 4.83
N LYS A 172 23.16 6.27 4.86
CA LYS A 172 23.81 6.72 3.63
C LYS A 172 24.56 5.57 2.98
N VAL A 173 24.43 5.44 1.70
CA VAL A 173 25.26 4.51 0.93
C VAL A 173 26.63 5.14 0.71
N VAL A 174 27.67 4.36 1.00
CA VAL A 174 29.06 4.77 0.85
C VAL A 174 29.67 4.01 -0.32
N GLY A 175 30.35 4.72 -1.22
CA GLY A 175 31.10 4.14 -2.33
C GLY A 175 32.37 3.42 -1.88
N SER A 176 33.02 2.77 -2.83
CA SER A 176 34.28 2.04 -2.60
C SER A 176 35.43 2.97 -2.15
N ASP A 177 35.31 4.27 -2.40
CA ASP A 177 36.25 5.31 -1.98
C ASP A 177 36.02 5.84 -0.56
N GLY A 178 35.02 5.29 0.16
CA GLY A 178 34.63 5.70 1.50
C GLY A 178 33.84 6.99 1.57
N LYS A 179 33.40 7.57 0.44
CA LYS A 179 32.57 8.79 0.40
C LYS A 179 31.11 8.45 0.17
N ASP A 180 30.24 9.40 0.50
CA ASP A 180 28.82 9.31 0.19
C ASP A 180 28.60 9.04 -1.31
N LEU A 181 27.82 8.01 -1.64
CA LEU A 181 27.56 7.65 -3.03
C LEU A 181 26.54 8.62 -3.62
N ILE A 182 26.96 9.36 -4.63
CA ILE A 182 26.16 10.35 -5.35
C ILE A 182 25.88 9.87 -6.77
N VAL A 183 24.62 9.83 -7.13
CA VAL A 183 24.18 9.56 -8.50
C VAL A 183 23.95 10.87 -9.23
N THR A 184 24.35 10.94 -10.50
CA THR A 184 24.16 12.13 -11.36
C THR A 184 23.20 11.80 -12.49
N VAL A 185 22.15 12.61 -12.65
CA VAL A 185 21.23 12.56 -13.78
C VAL A 185 21.24 13.88 -14.54
N ASN A 186 20.94 13.85 -15.85
CA ASN A 186 20.76 15.06 -16.64
C ASN A 186 19.27 15.40 -16.68
N ILE A 187 18.94 16.64 -16.33
CA ILE A 187 17.61 17.22 -16.46
C ILE A 187 17.76 18.55 -17.18
N ALA A 188 17.17 18.67 -18.34
CA ALA A 188 17.42 19.79 -19.26
C ALA A 188 18.95 19.95 -19.52
N GLN A 189 19.48 21.13 -19.30
CA GLN A 189 20.92 21.41 -19.49
C GLN A 189 21.76 21.18 -18.23
N SER A 190 21.15 20.81 -17.11
CA SER A 190 21.80 20.70 -15.80
C SER A 190 22.17 19.27 -15.45
N GLU A 191 23.21 19.13 -14.64
CA GLU A 191 23.50 17.92 -13.88
C GLU A 191 22.85 18.03 -12.50
N VAL A 192 22.03 17.03 -12.16
CA VAL A 192 21.33 16.95 -10.87
C VAL A 192 21.89 15.77 -10.08
N TYR A 193 22.28 16.03 -8.87
CA TYR A 193 22.96 15.10 -7.99
C TYR A 193 22.00 14.53 -6.95
N ALA A 194 22.05 13.22 -6.70
CA ALA A 194 21.24 12.57 -5.68
C ALA A 194 22.10 11.72 -4.75
N GLN A 195 21.96 11.95 -3.45
CA GLN A 195 22.51 11.09 -2.39
C GLN A 195 21.76 9.77 -2.38
N ALA A 196 22.49 8.67 -2.40
CA ALA A 196 21.88 7.36 -2.20
C ALA A 196 21.75 7.02 -0.71
N TRP A 197 20.56 6.52 -0.32
CA TRP A 197 20.26 5.99 1.00
C TRP A 197 19.85 4.52 0.88
N SER A 198 20.05 3.74 1.93
CA SER A 198 19.59 2.35 2.02
C SER A 198 18.75 2.12 3.26
N LEU A 199 17.76 1.24 3.14
CA LEU A 199 16.88 0.79 4.20
C LEU A 199 16.74 -0.72 4.14
N LYS A 200 17.00 -1.42 5.26
CA LYS A 200 16.91 -2.87 5.34
C LYS A 200 15.49 -3.33 5.65
N VAL A 201 14.98 -4.26 4.84
CA VAL A 201 13.64 -4.85 4.95
C VAL A 201 13.81 -6.38 4.96
N GLY A 202 14.14 -6.93 6.13
CA GLY A 202 14.57 -8.31 6.25
C GLY A 202 15.86 -8.57 5.44
N ARG A 203 15.81 -9.51 4.50
CA ARG A 203 16.91 -9.82 3.54
C ARG A 203 17.00 -8.83 2.38
N ALA A 204 15.89 -8.16 2.06
CA ALA A 204 15.83 -7.20 0.96
C ALA A 204 16.41 -5.84 1.35
N THR A 205 16.83 -5.08 0.34
CA THR A 205 17.29 -3.69 0.53
C THR A 205 16.45 -2.77 -0.33
N LEU A 206 15.93 -1.69 0.27
CA LEU A 206 15.34 -0.57 -0.44
C LEU A 206 16.37 0.55 -0.55
N TYR A 207 16.69 0.96 -1.76
CA TYR A 207 17.50 2.14 -2.01
C TYR A 207 16.62 3.34 -2.33
N LEU A 208 17.00 4.49 -1.81
CA LEU A 208 16.27 5.75 -1.97
C LEU A 208 17.22 6.83 -2.49
N LEU A 209 16.77 7.58 -3.47
CA LEU A 209 17.51 8.72 -4.03
C LEU A 209 16.97 10.04 -3.49
N ASP A 210 17.86 10.93 -3.04
CA ASP A 210 17.57 12.20 -2.41
C ASP A 210 18.34 13.35 -3.08
N THR A 211 17.63 14.25 -3.72
CA THR A 211 18.22 15.45 -4.33
C THR A 211 18.42 16.60 -3.36
N ASN A 212 17.98 16.51 -2.11
CA ASN A 212 18.10 17.57 -1.11
C ASN A 212 19.52 17.67 -0.55
N ILE A 213 20.50 17.93 -1.42
CA ILE A 213 21.92 18.11 -1.08
C ILE A 213 22.42 19.48 -1.55
N PRO A 214 23.43 20.05 -0.84
CA PRO A 214 23.95 21.39 -1.15
C PRO A 214 24.50 21.60 -2.57
N ALA A 215 24.90 20.51 -3.24
CA ALA A 215 25.44 20.56 -4.61
C ALA A 215 24.39 20.95 -5.66
N ASN A 216 23.09 20.79 -5.35
CA ASN A 216 22.01 21.17 -6.25
C ASN A 216 21.54 22.59 -6.02
N GLU A 217 21.05 23.22 -7.09
CA GLU A 217 20.27 24.46 -7.01
C GLU A 217 18.94 24.20 -6.25
N PRO A 218 18.35 25.24 -5.61
CA PRO A 218 17.17 25.06 -4.74
C PRO A 218 16.01 24.32 -5.39
N HIS A 219 15.67 24.62 -6.65
CA HIS A 219 14.54 23.99 -7.35
C HIS A 219 14.79 22.50 -7.65
N TYR A 220 16.03 22.06 -7.84
CA TYR A 220 16.37 20.65 -7.99
C TYR A 220 16.40 19.89 -6.65
N ARG A 221 16.67 20.59 -5.52
CA ARG A 221 16.54 19.96 -4.19
C ARG A 221 15.11 19.56 -3.88
N ASP A 222 14.14 20.25 -4.44
CA ASP A 222 12.72 20.03 -4.18
C ASP A 222 12.13 18.87 -5.01
N ILE A 223 12.88 18.25 -5.94
CA ILE A 223 12.40 17.06 -6.68
C ILE A 223 11.95 15.98 -5.72
N CYS A 224 12.70 15.71 -4.65
CA CYS A 224 12.37 14.74 -3.62
C CYS A 224 11.64 15.38 -2.41
N CYS A 225 10.83 16.43 -2.60
CA CYS A 225 10.12 17.05 -1.49
C CYS A 225 8.91 16.21 -1.07
N ARG A 226 8.00 15.92 -1.98
CA ARG A 226 6.69 15.29 -1.71
C ARG A 226 6.38 14.16 -2.68
N VAL A 227 5.70 13.14 -2.15
CA VAL A 227 5.12 12.06 -2.97
C VAL A 227 4.01 12.66 -3.83
N TYR A 228 4.13 12.53 -5.16
CA TYR A 228 3.19 13.10 -6.14
C TYR A 228 2.97 14.62 -5.99
N GLY A 229 3.94 15.34 -5.48
CA GLY A 229 3.87 16.80 -5.34
C GLY A 229 4.22 17.53 -6.64
N GLY A 230 3.73 18.77 -6.74
CA GLY A 230 4.06 19.67 -7.83
C GLY A 230 3.22 19.49 -9.10
N ASP A 231 3.74 20.05 -10.18
CA ASP A 231 3.16 20.01 -11.53
C ASP A 231 3.78 18.91 -12.41
N GLN A 232 3.48 18.91 -13.70
CA GLN A 232 4.04 17.97 -14.67
C GLN A 232 5.58 18.06 -14.78
N ASN A 233 6.18 19.25 -14.56
CA ASN A 233 7.64 19.38 -14.57
C ASN A 233 8.26 18.65 -13.37
N MET A 234 7.67 18.81 -12.18
CA MET A 234 8.10 18.05 -11.02
C MET A 234 7.93 16.55 -11.24
N ARG A 235 6.83 16.16 -11.87
CA ARG A 235 6.52 14.75 -12.15
C ARG A 235 7.56 14.10 -13.05
N ILE A 236 7.86 14.72 -14.20
CA ILE A 236 8.87 14.17 -15.13
C ILE A 236 10.27 14.10 -14.49
N ASN A 237 10.62 15.09 -13.66
CA ASN A 237 11.91 15.12 -12.96
C ASN A 237 12.01 13.98 -11.91
N GLN A 238 10.93 13.70 -11.17
CA GLN A 238 10.88 12.54 -10.26
C GLN A 238 11.02 11.23 -11.01
N GLU A 239 10.39 11.09 -12.17
CA GLU A 239 10.43 9.87 -12.98
C GLU A 239 11.79 9.65 -13.66
N ILE A 240 12.49 10.71 -14.07
CA ILE A 240 13.90 10.64 -14.53
C ILE A 240 14.79 10.18 -13.38
N LEU A 241 14.66 10.79 -12.22
CA LEU A 241 15.47 10.43 -11.06
C LEU A 241 15.23 8.97 -10.64
N LEU A 242 13.96 8.55 -10.60
CA LEU A 242 13.59 7.17 -10.26
C LEU A 242 14.14 6.18 -11.28
N GLY A 243 13.85 6.37 -12.56
CA GLY A 243 14.18 5.43 -13.63
C GLY A 243 15.68 5.47 -13.97
N ILE A 244 16.13 6.58 -14.52
CA ILE A 244 17.55 6.75 -14.96
C ILE A 244 18.48 6.74 -13.74
N GLY A 245 18.16 7.52 -12.71
CA GLY A 245 18.98 7.59 -11.49
C GLY A 245 19.07 6.24 -10.78
N GLY A 246 17.96 5.50 -10.71
CA GLY A 246 17.94 4.17 -10.09
C GLY A 246 18.81 3.14 -10.82
N VAL A 247 18.85 3.13 -12.16
CA VAL A 247 19.74 2.25 -12.94
C VAL A 247 21.20 2.64 -12.73
N LYS A 248 21.53 3.93 -12.77
CA LYS A 248 22.88 4.43 -12.49
C LYS A 248 23.36 4.09 -11.09
N LEU A 249 22.46 4.14 -10.10
CA LEU A 249 22.76 3.69 -8.74
C LEU A 249 23.18 2.21 -8.73
N LEU A 250 22.39 1.34 -9.36
CA LEU A 250 22.71 -0.10 -9.42
C LEU A 250 24.05 -0.35 -10.12
N GLU A 251 24.35 0.39 -11.18
CA GLU A 251 25.65 0.30 -11.88
C GLU A 251 26.82 0.68 -10.96
N GLN A 252 26.72 1.82 -10.26
CA GLN A 252 27.75 2.28 -9.31
C GLN A 252 27.96 1.33 -8.13
N LEU A 253 26.89 0.62 -7.72
CA LEU A 253 26.95 -0.44 -6.70
C LEU A 253 27.53 -1.76 -7.24
N GLY A 254 27.78 -1.87 -8.55
CA GLY A 254 28.21 -3.11 -9.19
C GLY A 254 27.11 -4.19 -9.23
N VAL A 255 25.87 -3.82 -8.99
CA VAL A 255 24.73 -4.72 -8.99
C VAL A 255 24.22 -4.93 -10.42
N LYS A 256 24.05 -6.19 -10.81
CA LYS A 256 23.60 -6.57 -12.17
C LYS A 256 22.29 -7.35 -12.11
N PRO A 257 21.13 -6.68 -12.06
CA PRO A 257 19.85 -7.35 -12.09
C PRO A 257 19.64 -8.10 -13.40
N THR A 258 19.03 -9.28 -13.30
CA THR A 258 18.53 -10.03 -14.47
C THR A 258 17.13 -9.58 -14.84
N VAL A 259 16.39 -9.00 -13.89
CA VAL A 259 15.04 -8.48 -14.09
C VAL A 259 14.95 -7.05 -13.54
N TYR A 260 14.39 -6.16 -14.35
CA TYR A 260 14.00 -4.81 -13.98
C TYR A 260 12.48 -4.74 -14.01
N HIS A 261 11.84 -4.68 -12.85
CA HIS A 261 10.39 -4.65 -12.73
C HIS A 261 9.90 -3.21 -12.53
N MET A 262 9.13 -2.73 -13.48
CA MET A 262 8.47 -1.43 -13.44
C MET A 262 7.09 -1.56 -12.78
N ASN A 263 6.95 -1.03 -11.57
CA ASN A 263 5.69 -0.95 -10.86
C ASN A 263 4.99 0.36 -11.21
N GLU A 264 4.15 0.34 -12.22
CA GLU A 264 3.52 1.45 -12.91
C GLU A 264 4.46 2.22 -13.87
N GLY A 265 3.89 3.07 -14.71
CA GLY A 265 4.59 3.86 -15.71
C GLY A 265 5.66 4.81 -15.16
N HIS A 266 5.54 5.24 -13.90
CA HIS A 266 6.45 6.18 -13.24
C HIS A 266 7.94 5.86 -13.32
N SER A 267 8.29 4.60 -13.51
CA SER A 267 9.67 4.12 -13.58
C SER A 267 10.14 3.78 -15.00
N ALA A 268 9.30 4.00 -16.02
CA ALA A 268 9.58 3.54 -17.39
C ALA A 268 10.85 4.14 -17.99
N PHE A 269 11.31 5.31 -17.54
CA PHE A 269 12.59 5.88 -17.99
C PHE A 269 13.82 5.04 -17.61
N LEU A 270 13.69 4.02 -16.72
CA LEU A 270 14.76 3.05 -16.51
C LEU A 270 15.17 2.34 -17.82
N THR A 271 14.22 2.16 -18.73
CA THR A 271 14.45 1.52 -20.03
C THR A 271 15.39 2.34 -20.92
N LEU A 272 15.37 3.67 -20.79
CA LEU A 272 16.25 4.56 -21.55
C LEU A 272 17.70 4.46 -21.06
N GLU A 273 17.93 4.38 -19.74
CA GLU A 273 19.29 4.20 -19.23
C GLU A 273 19.84 2.80 -19.57
N LEU A 274 18.99 1.76 -19.50
CA LEU A 274 19.38 0.43 -19.97
C LEU A 274 19.72 0.42 -21.47
N LEU A 275 18.98 1.20 -22.27
CA LEU A 275 19.24 1.37 -23.70
C LEU A 275 20.58 2.08 -23.92
N ALA A 276 20.85 3.15 -23.16
CA ALA A 276 22.13 3.86 -23.21
C ALA A 276 23.32 2.93 -22.91
N MET A 277 23.19 2.09 -21.86
CA MET A 277 24.21 1.10 -21.50
C MET A 277 24.44 0.06 -22.60
N GLU A 278 23.42 -0.37 -23.33
CA GLU A 278 23.58 -1.32 -24.45
C GLU A 278 24.21 -0.65 -25.68
N LEU A 279 23.85 0.59 -25.99
CA LEU A 279 24.44 1.39 -27.05
C LEU A 279 25.93 1.67 -26.79
N ALA A 280 26.29 1.98 -25.55
CA ALA A 280 27.69 2.18 -25.13
C ALA A 280 28.57 0.93 -25.34
N LYS A 281 27.98 -0.27 -25.39
CA LYS A 281 28.66 -1.53 -25.74
C LYS A 281 28.87 -1.71 -27.26
N GLY A 282 28.48 -0.74 -28.08
CA GLY A 282 28.57 -0.77 -29.53
C GLY A 282 27.48 -1.58 -30.23
N ARG A 283 26.38 -1.88 -29.57
CA ARG A 283 25.25 -2.59 -30.19
C ARG A 283 24.46 -1.65 -31.09
N THR A 284 23.80 -2.22 -32.10
CA THR A 284 22.82 -1.48 -32.90
C THR A 284 21.58 -1.14 -32.04
N LYS A 285 20.84 -0.12 -32.42
CA LYS A 285 19.59 0.30 -31.71
C LYS A 285 18.60 -0.86 -31.58
N THR A 286 18.45 -1.66 -32.63
CA THR A 286 17.56 -2.83 -32.65
C THR A 286 17.98 -3.91 -31.64
N GLU A 287 19.26 -4.24 -31.59
CA GLU A 287 19.82 -5.20 -30.64
C GLU A 287 19.70 -4.67 -29.20
N ALA A 288 20.02 -3.39 -29.00
CA ALA A 288 19.93 -2.73 -27.72
C ALA A 288 18.50 -2.75 -27.17
N MET A 289 17.50 -2.39 -27.98
CA MET A 289 16.07 -2.46 -27.60
C MET A 289 15.64 -3.90 -27.28
N SER A 290 16.08 -4.90 -28.07
CA SER A 290 15.77 -6.31 -27.82
C SER A 290 16.33 -6.77 -26.48
N ASN A 291 17.58 -6.38 -26.15
CA ASN A 291 18.21 -6.71 -24.89
C ASN A 291 17.56 -6.03 -23.70
N VAL A 292 17.13 -4.77 -23.82
CA VAL A 292 16.36 -4.07 -22.78
C VAL A 292 15.06 -4.79 -22.55
N ARG A 293 14.29 -5.04 -23.62
CA ARG A 293 13.01 -5.73 -23.57
C ARG A 293 13.11 -7.07 -22.85
N SER A 294 14.14 -7.86 -23.13
CA SER A 294 14.32 -9.19 -22.55
C SER A 294 14.47 -9.18 -21.02
N ARG A 295 14.85 -8.05 -20.42
CA ARG A 295 15.08 -7.91 -18.98
C ARG A 295 14.00 -7.15 -18.23
N CYS A 296 13.09 -6.47 -18.92
CA CYS A 296 12.08 -5.62 -18.30
C CYS A 296 10.72 -6.35 -18.16
N VAL A 297 10.07 -6.12 -17.03
CA VAL A 297 8.71 -6.55 -16.71
C VAL A 297 7.90 -5.32 -16.27
N PHE A 298 6.66 -5.22 -16.70
CA PHE A 298 5.80 -4.08 -16.41
C PHE A 298 4.49 -4.51 -15.73
N THR A 299 4.14 -3.85 -14.64
CA THR A 299 2.83 -4.00 -13.98
C THR A 299 2.10 -2.66 -14.00
N THR A 300 0.90 -2.64 -14.60
CA THR A 300 0.01 -1.47 -14.55
C THR A 300 -1.00 -1.59 -13.43
N HIS A 301 -1.30 -0.47 -12.78
CA HIS A 301 -2.29 -0.35 -11.70
C HIS A 301 -3.43 0.62 -12.07
N THR A 302 -3.41 1.16 -13.26
CA THR A 302 -4.29 2.25 -13.70
C THR A 302 -5.33 1.72 -14.68
N PRO A 303 -6.63 1.65 -14.29
CA PRO A 303 -7.69 1.08 -15.10
C PRO A 303 -8.36 2.09 -16.05
N VAL A 304 -7.90 3.34 -16.08
CA VAL A 304 -8.48 4.42 -16.87
C VAL A 304 -7.44 5.20 -17.67
N PRO A 305 -7.69 5.58 -18.93
CA PRO A 305 -6.71 6.26 -19.78
C PRO A 305 -6.18 7.59 -19.19
N ALA A 306 -7.03 8.34 -18.51
CA ALA A 306 -6.67 9.64 -17.92
C ALA A 306 -5.69 9.55 -16.72
N GLY A 307 -5.52 8.36 -16.15
CA GLY A 307 -4.64 8.16 -14.99
C GLY A 307 -3.18 7.87 -15.35
N HIS A 308 -2.84 7.70 -16.63
CA HIS A 308 -1.48 7.46 -17.09
C HIS A 308 -0.72 8.76 -17.30
N ASP A 309 0.54 8.82 -16.87
CA ASP A 309 1.38 10.00 -17.07
C ASP A 309 1.69 10.21 -18.55
N ARG A 310 1.45 11.44 -19.00
CA ARG A 310 1.66 11.91 -20.36
C ARG A 310 2.37 13.23 -20.38
N PHE A 311 3.36 13.36 -21.26
CA PHE A 311 4.16 14.58 -21.40
C PHE A 311 4.10 15.10 -22.81
N SER A 312 4.07 16.43 -22.99
CA SER A 312 4.11 17.03 -24.31
C SER A 312 5.48 16.85 -24.98
N ARG A 313 5.51 16.91 -26.31
CA ARG A 313 6.77 16.86 -27.07
C ARG A 313 7.73 17.98 -26.66
N GLU A 314 7.23 19.18 -26.40
CA GLU A 314 8.02 20.31 -25.96
C GLU A 314 8.68 20.05 -24.62
N MET A 315 7.94 19.47 -23.68
CA MET A 315 8.47 19.08 -22.37
C MET A 315 9.53 17.98 -22.51
N MET A 316 9.28 16.97 -23.32
CA MET A 316 10.25 15.92 -23.61
C MET A 316 11.52 16.47 -24.24
N HIS A 317 11.39 17.36 -25.22
CA HIS A 317 12.54 18.02 -25.85
C HIS A 317 13.34 18.84 -24.84
N TYR A 318 12.67 19.73 -24.10
CA TYR A 318 13.33 20.58 -23.11
C TYR A 318 14.07 19.75 -22.04
N THR A 319 13.44 18.69 -21.55
CA THR A 319 13.93 17.93 -20.41
C THR A 319 15.04 16.97 -20.80
N PHE A 320 14.98 16.35 -21.99
CA PHE A 320 15.87 15.28 -22.42
C PHE A 320 16.97 15.69 -23.42
N ASP A 321 16.96 16.93 -23.92
CA ASP A 321 17.87 17.39 -24.99
C ASP A 321 19.34 16.99 -24.76
N LYS A 322 19.90 17.37 -23.60
CA LYS A 322 21.28 17.02 -23.23
C LYS A 322 21.48 15.50 -23.11
N TYR A 323 20.54 14.79 -22.48
CA TYR A 323 20.63 13.36 -22.29
C TYR A 323 20.57 12.59 -23.61
N LEU A 324 19.67 12.95 -24.52
CA LEU A 324 19.53 12.33 -25.84
C LEU A 324 20.80 12.50 -26.68
N ALA A 325 21.39 13.71 -26.66
CA ALA A 325 22.67 13.98 -27.34
C ALA A 325 23.78 13.08 -26.80
N LEU A 326 23.83 12.82 -25.49
CA LEU A 326 24.84 11.92 -24.88
C LEU A 326 24.69 10.47 -25.30
N ILE A 327 23.47 9.98 -25.49
CA ILE A 327 23.20 8.57 -25.81
C ILE A 327 23.00 8.31 -27.31
N GLY A 328 23.02 9.35 -28.15
CA GLY A 328 22.93 9.23 -29.62
C GLY A 328 21.53 8.81 -30.12
N ILE A 329 20.47 9.28 -29.43
CA ILE A 329 19.07 9.06 -29.81
C ILE A 329 18.44 10.40 -30.18
N GLU A 330 17.72 10.44 -31.30
CA GLU A 330 16.98 11.63 -31.72
C GLU A 330 15.64 11.74 -30.98
N LEU A 331 15.15 12.98 -30.79
CA LEU A 331 13.87 13.24 -30.13
C LEU A 331 12.72 12.47 -30.79
N ASP A 332 12.69 12.42 -32.13
CA ASP A 332 11.64 11.69 -32.87
C ASP A 332 11.66 10.20 -32.58
N GLU A 333 12.83 9.60 -32.36
CA GLU A 333 12.97 8.21 -31.98
C GLU A 333 12.44 7.98 -30.56
N LEU A 334 12.77 8.87 -29.61
CA LEU A 334 12.23 8.82 -28.26
C LEU A 334 10.70 8.93 -28.29
N MET A 335 10.15 9.94 -29.01
CA MET A 335 8.71 10.13 -29.09
C MET A 335 7.98 8.90 -29.62
N ARG A 336 8.53 8.18 -30.62
CA ARG A 336 7.93 6.93 -31.11
C ARG A 336 7.83 5.84 -30.05
N LEU A 337 8.79 5.78 -29.11
CA LEU A 337 8.76 4.75 -28.04
C LEU A 337 7.60 4.96 -27.07
N GLY A 338 7.18 6.19 -26.85
CA GLY A 338 6.07 6.53 -25.93
C GLY A 338 4.77 6.98 -26.60
N SER A 339 4.72 7.00 -27.94
CA SER A 339 3.52 7.43 -28.66
C SER A 339 2.47 6.33 -28.75
N GLU A 340 1.21 6.68 -28.47
CA GLU A 340 0.04 5.80 -28.68
C GLU A 340 -0.24 5.57 -30.18
N ASP A 341 0.12 6.51 -31.04
CA ASP A 341 0.15 6.36 -32.49
C ASP A 341 1.60 6.54 -32.98
N GLN A 342 2.26 5.44 -33.34
CA GLN A 342 3.65 5.43 -33.81
C GLN A 342 3.94 6.34 -35.01
N ASN A 343 2.90 6.72 -35.79
CA ASN A 343 3.01 7.63 -36.89
C ASN A 343 2.92 9.11 -36.48
N ASN A 344 2.45 9.38 -35.24
CA ASN A 344 2.26 10.73 -34.71
C ASN A 344 3.29 11.08 -33.63
N ILE A 345 4.47 11.48 -34.04
CA ILE A 345 5.54 11.94 -33.13
C ILE A 345 5.28 13.32 -32.49
N TYR A 346 4.22 14.01 -32.90
CA TYR A 346 3.80 15.32 -32.35
C TYR A 346 2.73 15.18 -31.26
N GLY A 347 2.28 13.95 -30.99
CA GLY A 347 1.35 13.66 -29.90
C GLY A 347 2.02 13.67 -28.53
N LEU A 348 1.27 13.22 -27.53
CA LEU A 348 1.78 13.09 -26.16
C LEU A 348 2.67 11.84 -26.04
N PHE A 349 3.70 11.97 -25.23
CA PHE A 349 4.52 10.83 -24.78
C PHE A 349 3.89 10.19 -23.55
N THR A 350 3.49 8.93 -23.67
CA THR A 350 2.80 8.17 -22.62
C THR A 350 3.76 7.18 -21.97
N MET A 351 3.98 7.30 -20.66
CA MET A 351 4.93 6.47 -19.90
C MET A 351 4.59 4.98 -19.97
N THR A 352 3.30 4.63 -19.90
CA THR A 352 2.83 3.25 -20.04
C THR A 352 3.14 2.65 -21.41
N VAL A 353 3.08 3.45 -22.46
CA VAL A 353 3.43 3.00 -23.81
C VAL A 353 4.93 2.70 -23.92
N LEU A 354 5.78 3.56 -23.35
CA LEU A 354 7.21 3.27 -23.24
C LEU A 354 7.48 1.95 -22.49
N ALA A 355 6.80 1.75 -21.35
CA ALA A 355 6.93 0.54 -20.55
C ALA A 355 6.49 -0.72 -21.33
N LEU A 356 5.34 -0.67 -22.02
CA LEU A 356 4.83 -1.78 -22.85
C LEU A 356 5.77 -2.10 -24.01
N ASN A 357 6.31 -1.08 -24.69
CA ASN A 357 7.20 -1.26 -25.84
C ASN A 357 8.54 -1.89 -25.46
N LEU A 358 9.04 -1.63 -24.25
CA LEU A 358 10.37 -2.08 -23.79
C LEU A 358 10.30 -3.12 -22.66
N SER A 359 9.17 -3.81 -22.51
CA SER A 359 9.04 -4.97 -21.63
C SER A 359 8.77 -6.26 -22.40
N ARG A 360 9.31 -7.37 -21.88
CA ARG A 360 9.01 -8.72 -22.40
C ARG A 360 7.64 -9.22 -21.96
N SER A 361 7.14 -8.70 -20.83
CA SER A 361 5.90 -9.11 -20.21
C SER A 361 5.23 -7.93 -19.51
N ALA A 362 3.90 -7.88 -19.58
CA ALA A 362 3.09 -6.91 -18.87
C ALA A 362 1.88 -7.60 -18.20
N ASN A 363 1.41 -7.04 -17.08
CA ASN A 363 0.24 -7.54 -16.40
C ASN A 363 -0.59 -6.45 -15.70
N GLY A 364 -1.89 -6.68 -15.61
CA GLY A 364 -2.78 -6.03 -14.66
C GLY A 364 -2.74 -6.71 -13.29
N VAL A 365 -3.45 -6.13 -12.31
CA VAL A 365 -3.37 -6.51 -10.89
C VAL A 365 -4.61 -7.20 -10.34
N SER A 366 -5.52 -7.58 -11.22
CA SER A 366 -6.63 -8.53 -11.04
C SER A 366 -7.01 -9.10 -12.40
N LYS A 367 -7.81 -10.16 -12.42
CA LYS A 367 -8.28 -10.76 -13.66
C LYS A 367 -9.05 -9.74 -14.51
N LEU A 368 -10.03 -9.06 -13.88
CA LEU A 368 -10.81 -8.01 -14.54
C LEU A 368 -9.91 -6.86 -15.04
N HIS A 369 -8.96 -6.42 -14.24
CA HIS A 369 -8.04 -5.35 -14.66
C HIS A 369 -7.14 -5.78 -15.83
N GLY A 370 -6.73 -7.04 -15.89
CA GLY A 370 -6.04 -7.58 -17.06
C GLY A 370 -6.90 -7.51 -18.33
N GLU A 371 -8.19 -7.81 -18.23
CA GLU A 371 -9.15 -7.68 -19.33
C GLU A 371 -9.33 -6.22 -19.78
N VAL A 372 -9.57 -5.31 -18.83
CA VAL A 372 -9.67 -3.86 -19.08
C VAL A 372 -8.39 -3.32 -19.74
N SER A 373 -7.22 -3.73 -19.24
CA SER A 373 -5.94 -3.30 -19.80
C SER A 373 -5.72 -3.78 -21.23
N ARG A 374 -6.16 -5.01 -21.57
CA ARG A 374 -6.09 -5.50 -22.97
C ARG A 374 -6.96 -4.67 -23.89
N VAL A 375 -8.18 -4.34 -23.48
CA VAL A 375 -9.08 -3.47 -24.26
C VAL A 375 -8.44 -2.08 -24.44
N MET A 376 -7.94 -1.49 -23.37
CA MET A 376 -7.35 -0.14 -23.36
C MET A 376 -6.16 -0.03 -24.31
N TRP A 377 -5.29 -1.04 -24.36
CA TRP A 377 -4.03 -1.00 -25.08
C TRP A 377 -4.02 -1.83 -26.38
N GLN A 378 -5.17 -2.38 -26.82
CA GLN A 378 -5.27 -3.18 -28.04
C GLN A 378 -4.73 -2.45 -29.27
N HIS A 379 -4.96 -1.14 -29.36
CA HIS A 379 -4.52 -0.31 -30.48
C HIS A 379 -3.00 -0.29 -30.68
N LEU A 380 -2.21 -0.61 -29.64
CA LEU A 380 -0.74 -0.75 -29.73
C LEU A 380 -0.30 -2.08 -30.37
N PHE A 381 -1.21 -3.01 -30.60
CA PHE A 381 -0.94 -4.36 -31.09
C PHE A 381 -1.74 -4.63 -32.39
N PRO A 382 -1.38 -4.00 -33.52
CA PRO A 382 -2.11 -4.14 -34.76
C PRO A 382 -2.27 -5.60 -35.20
N GLY A 383 -3.46 -5.99 -35.61
CA GLY A 383 -3.79 -7.34 -36.06
C GLY A 383 -4.07 -8.36 -34.95
N LYS A 384 -3.99 -7.98 -33.67
CA LYS A 384 -4.37 -8.84 -32.55
C LYS A 384 -5.80 -8.58 -32.08
N THR A 385 -6.51 -9.62 -31.68
CA THR A 385 -7.76 -9.49 -30.93
C THR A 385 -7.46 -9.04 -29.48
N VAL A 386 -8.47 -8.64 -28.72
CA VAL A 386 -8.30 -8.23 -27.31
C VAL A 386 -7.66 -9.35 -26.47
N GLU A 387 -8.06 -10.59 -26.71
CA GLU A 387 -7.57 -11.77 -26.01
C GLU A 387 -6.09 -12.06 -26.30
N GLU A 388 -5.62 -11.68 -27.50
CA GLU A 388 -4.24 -11.90 -27.96
C GLU A 388 -3.27 -10.78 -27.51
N VAL A 389 -3.79 -9.66 -26.97
CA VAL A 389 -2.92 -8.61 -26.42
C VAL A 389 -2.09 -9.19 -25.26
N PRO A 390 -0.72 -9.04 -25.28
CA PRO A 390 0.16 -9.74 -24.36
C PRO A 390 0.21 -9.07 -22.98
N ILE A 391 -0.94 -8.77 -22.40
CA ILE A 391 -1.11 -8.26 -21.04
C ILE A 391 -1.83 -9.32 -20.24
N GLY A 392 -1.11 -9.97 -19.32
CA GLY A 392 -1.66 -10.96 -18.40
C GLY A 392 -2.26 -10.31 -17.15
N HIS A 393 -2.44 -11.13 -16.11
CA HIS A 393 -2.75 -10.63 -14.78
C HIS A 393 -2.04 -11.44 -13.71
N ILE A 394 -1.73 -10.76 -12.60
CA ILE A 394 -1.41 -11.38 -11.31
C ILE A 394 -2.22 -10.60 -10.28
N THR A 395 -3.19 -11.28 -9.68
CA THR A 395 -4.05 -10.63 -8.69
C THR A 395 -3.25 -10.25 -7.46
N ASN A 396 -3.43 -9.04 -6.98
CA ASN A 396 -2.76 -8.55 -5.80
C ASN A 396 -3.07 -9.42 -4.58
N GLY A 397 -2.30 -9.24 -3.53
CA GLY A 397 -2.48 -9.82 -2.23
C GLY A 397 -1.88 -8.92 -1.16
N VAL A 398 -1.87 -9.37 0.09
CA VAL A 398 -1.35 -8.65 1.24
C VAL A 398 -0.28 -9.45 1.96
N HIS A 399 0.69 -8.79 2.58
CA HIS A 399 1.68 -9.46 3.42
C HIS A 399 1.06 -9.81 4.77
N ALA A 400 0.59 -11.05 4.93
CA ALA A 400 -0.28 -11.46 6.02
C ALA A 400 0.27 -11.11 7.41
N SER A 401 1.53 -11.39 7.71
CA SER A 401 2.18 -11.07 8.99
C SER A 401 2.27 -9.56 9.27
N SER A 402 2.44 -8.70 8.24
CA SER A 402 2.44 -7.23 8.42
C SER A 402 1.09 -6.68 8.81
N TRP A 403 0.02 -7.28 8.30
CA TRP A 403 -1.36 -6.83 8.53
C TRP A 403 -2.00 -7.50 9.74
N THR A 404 -1.48 -8.64 10.21
CA THR A 404 -1.97 -9.32 11.40
C THR A 404 -1.63 -8.54 12.67
N CYS A 405 -2.64 -8.19 13.46
CA CYS A 405 -2.44 -7.55 14.75
C CYS A 405 -2.05 -8.58 15.84
N GLY A 406 -1.47 -8.07 16.95
CA GLY A 406 -1.00 -8.94 18.03
C GLY A 406 -2.06 -9.84 18.66
N TYR A 407 -3.34 -9.41 18.70
CA TYR A 407 -4.45 -10.25 19.19
C TYR A 407 -4.66 -11.46 18.29
N THR A 408 -4.77 -11.25 16.99
CA THR A 408 -4.94 -12.32 16.00
C THR A 408 -3.72 -13.22 15.94
N GLY A 409 -2.51 -12.67 15.97
CA GLY A 409 -1.28 -13.47 15.97
C GLY A 409 -1.20 -14.43 17.17
N ARG A 410 -1.45 -13.92 18.39
CA ARG A 410 -1.49 -14.76 19.61
C ARG A 410 -2.62 -15.81 19.59
N PHE A 411 -3.76 -15.46 19.02
CA PHE A 411 -4.87 -16.41 18.86
C PHE A 411 -4.45 -17.60 18.02
N TRP A 412 -3.85 -17.39 16.85
CA TRP A 412 -3.39 -18.50 16.01
C TRP A 412 -2.23 -19.26 16.64
N GLN A 413 -1.29 -18.60 17.33
CA GLN A 413 -0.22 -19.27 18.08
C GLN A 413 -0.77 -20.23 19.17
N LYS A 414 -1.84 -19.82 19.89
CA LYS A 414 -2.55 -20.69 20.86
C LYS A 414 -3.07 -21.97 20.20
N HIS A 415 -3.46 -21.91 18.94
CA HIS A 415 -3.92 -23.04 18.14
C HIS A 415 -2.79 -23.76 17.38
N GLY A 416 -1.52 -23.46 17.69
CA GLY A 416 -0.34 -24.13 17.14
C GLY A 416 -0.05 -23.81 15.68
N THR A 417 -0.42 -22.59 15.22
CA THR A 417 -0.22 -22.13 13.85
C THR A 417 0.11 -20.64 13.78
N THR A 418 0.51 -20.18 12.62
CA THR A 418 0.65 -18.75 12.29
C THR A 418 -0.31 -18.36 11.19
N VAL A 419 -0.47 -17.05 10.96
CA VAL A 419 -1.26 -16.57 9.82
C VAL A 419 -0.62 -16.96 8.49
N ASP A 420 0.70 -16.99 8.42
CA ASP A 420 1.43 -17.37 7.20
C ASP A 420 1.24 -18.86 6.87
N ASP A 421 1.17 -19.74 7.88
CA ASP A 421 0.83 -21.15 7.67
C ASP A 421 -0.58 -21.31 7.06
N MET A 422 -1.55 -20.52 7.53
CA MET A 422 -2.91 -20.53 6.99
C MET A 422 -2.99 -19.99 5.55
N CYS A 423 -2.04 -19.17 5.15
CA CYS A 423 -1.90 -18.66 3.79
C CYS A 423 -1.24 -19.65 2.82
N LEU A 424 -0.83 -20.85 3.25
CA LEU A 424 -0.16 -21.83 2.40
C LEU A 424 -1.13 -22.55 1.46
N SER A 425 -2.29 -22.98 1.97
CA SER A 425 -3.36 -23.60 1.17
C SER A 425 -4.71 -23.57 1.90
N GLN A 426 -5.79 -23.73 1.13
CA GLN A 426 -7.15 -23.80 1.67
C GLN A 426 -7.32 -24.99 2.62
N GLU A 427 -6.74 -26.16 2.29
CA GLU A 427 -6.83 -27.38 3.12
C GLU A 427 -6.18 -27.15 4.49
N ILE A 428 -5.04 -26.44 4.55
CA ILE A 428 -4.39 -26.09 5.83
C ILE A 428 -5.26 -25.15 6.63
N ALA A 429 -5.79 -24.10 6.00
CA ALA A 429 -6.68 -23.14 6.65
C ALA A 429 -7.94 -23.83 7.22
N GLU A 430 -8.59 -24.69 6.45
CA GLU A 430 -9.75 -25.47 6.88
C GLU A 430 -9.40 -26.41 8.04
N ALA A 431 -8.26 -27.12 7.98
CA ALA A 431 -7.82 -28.02 9.05
C ALA A 431 -7.52 -27.26 10.37
N VAL A 432 -7.00 -26.06 10.28
CA VAL A 432 -6.80 -25.18 11.45
C VAL A 432 -8.13 -24.71 12.00
N LEU A 433 -9.00 -24.18 11.15
CA LEU A 433 -10.32 -23.68 11.53
C LEU A 433 -11.21 -24.76 12.16
N ALA A 434 -11.08 -26.03 11.75
CA ALA A 434 -11.80 -27.15 12.34
C ALA A 434 -11.45 -27.40 13.82
N ARG A 435 -10.30 -26.90 14.31
CA ARG A 435 -9.87 -27.02 15.73
C ARG A 435 -10.34 -25.84 16.59
N VAL A 436 -10.84 -24.77 15.97
CA VAL A 436 -11.27 -23.54 16.64
C VAL A 436 -12.78 -23.60 16.83
N THR A 437 -13.27 -23.42 18.04
CA THR A 437 -14.71 -23.37 18.30
C THR A 437 -15.34 -22.05 17.84
N ASP A 438 -16.66 -22.03 17.68
CA ASP A 438 -17.38 -20.82 17.31
C ASP A 438 -17.30 -19.74 18.39
N GLU A 439 -17.32 -20.16 19.66
CA GLU A 439 -17.14 -19.28 20.82
C GLU A 439 -15.78 -18.60 20.83
N GLU A 440 -14.70 -19.35 20.53
CA GLU A 440 -13.34 -18.81 20.47
C GLU A 440 -13.21 -17.79 19.33
N LEU A 441 -13.70 -18.12 18.14
CA LEU A 441 -13.63 -17.24 16.98
C LEU A 441 -14.46 -15.96 17.20
N TRP A 442 -15.65 -16.09 17.77
CA TRP A 442 -16.50 -14.93 18.09
C TRP A 442 -15.88 -14.06 19.18
N SER A 443 -15.27 -14.67 20.21
CA SER A 443 -14.55 -13.95 21.27
C SER A 443 -13.36 -13.17 20.74
N LEU A 444 -12.62 -13.73 19.76
CA LEU A 444 -11.58 -12.98 19.05
C LEU A 444 -12.16 -11.75 18.35
N ARG A 445 -13.24 -11.90 17.57
CA ARG A 445 -13.88 -10.77 16.86
C ARG A 445 -14.35 -9.68 17.82
N TYR A 446 -14.99 -10.08 18.92
CA TYR A 446 -15.42 -9.15 19.96
C TYR A 446 -14.24 -8.34 20.54
N SER A 447 -13.13 -9.02 20.86
CA SER A 447 -11.93 -8.39 21.41
C SER A 447 -11.28 -7.42 20.42
N LEU A 448 -11.26 -7.76 19.14
CA LEU A 448 -10.72 -6.90 18.07
C LEU A 448 -11.60 -5.65 17.87
N LYS A 449 -12.92 -5.81 17.86
CA LYS A 449 -13.85 -4.68 17.76
C LYS A 449 -13.74 -3.75 18.97
N ARG A 450 -13.67 -4.30 20.18
CA ARG A 450 -13.47 -3.52 21.40
C ARG A 450 -12.17 -2.71 21.34
N ASN A 451 -11.07 -3.33 20.87
CA ASN A 451 -9.80 -2.62 20.70
C ASN A 451 -9.87 -1.48 19.67
N LEU A 452 -10.67 -1.65 18.59
CA LEU A 452 -10.94 -0.56 17.65
C LEU A 452 -11.73 0.58 18.31
N ILE A 453 -12.77 0.26 19.07
CA ILE A 453 -13.60 1.27 19.77
C ILE A 453 -12.74 2.05 20.77
N ASP A 454 -11.96 1.36 21.61
CA ASP A 454 -11.01 2.00 22.54
C ASP A 454 -9.98 2.89 21.81
N TYR A 455 -9.61 2.53 20.60
CA TYR A 455 -8.73 3.35 19.76
C TYR A 455 -9.47 4.59 19.25
N ILE A 456 -10.69 4.45 18.75
CA ILE A 456 -11.52 5.54 18.25
C ILE A 456 -11.74 6.58 19.36
N ASP A 457 -12.08 6.17 20.58
CA ASP A 457 -12.29 7.07 21.72
C ASP A 457 -11.07 7.94 22.01
N ARG A 458 -9.89 7.32 22.07
CA ARG A 458 -8.64 8.05 22.30
C ARG A 458 -8.28 8.95 21.12
N TYR A 459 -8.54 8.49 19.90
CA TYR A 459 -8.20 9.21 18.69
C TYR A 459 -9.07 10.46 18.52
N LEU A 460 -10.37 10.35 18.75
CA LEU A 460 -11.30 11.47 18.71
C LEU A 460 -10.98 12.53 19.77
N GLY A 461 -10.56 12.11 20.98
CA GLY A 461 -10.10 13.04 22.01
C GLY A 461 -8.90 13.88 21.54
N ASN A 462 -7.92 13.27 20.87
CA ASN A 462 -6.79 13.98 20.31
C ASN A 462 -7.17 14.86 19.12
N GLN A 463 -8.04 14.39 18.23
CA GLN A 463 -8.53 15.11 17.05
C GLN A 463 -9.23 16.41 17.47
N LEU A 464 -10.10 16.35 18.45
CA LEU A 464 -10.78 17.51 19.03
C LEU A 464 -9.79 18.50 19.66
N PHE A 465 -8.81 18.01 20.41
CA PHE A 465 -7.78 18.85 21.00
C PHE A 465 -6.99 19.64 19.93
N HIS A 466 -6.62 19.00 18.83
CA HIS A 466 -5.94 19.68 17.71
C HIS A 466 -6.82 20.69 16.99
N GLN A 467 -8.12 20.40 16.78
CA GLN A 467 -9.05 21.35 16.18
C GLN A 467 -9.24 22.58 17.05
N HIS A 468 -9.13 22.47 18.36
CA HIS A 468 -9.32 23.58 19.31
C HIS A 468 -8.08 24.45 19.46
N ILE A 469 -6.88 23.89 19.41
CA ILE A 469 -5.64 24.70 19.40
C ILE A 469 -5.59 25.61 18.18
N ASN A 470 -6.15 25.19 17.04
CA ASN A 470 -6.18 25.95 15.80
C ASN A 470 -7.35 26.93 15.68
N SER A 471 -8.36 26.86 16.60
CA SER A 471 -9.49 27.79 16.60
C SER A 471 -9.41 28.74 17.81
N TYR A 472 -8.90 29.93 17.61
CA TYR A 472 -8.78 30.99 18.65
C TYR A 472 -10.14 31.51 19.17
N TYR A 473 -11.28 31.00 18.68
CA TYR A 473 -12.63 31.45 19.00
C TYR A 473 -13.64 30.30 19.04
N SER A 474 -13.54 29.35 19.94
CA SER A 474 -14.68 28.46 20.22
C SER A 474 -15.06 28.54 21.70
N ASP A 475 -16.34 28.86 21.92
CA ASP A 475 -16.97 28.93 23.23
C ASP A 475 -16.76 27.59 23.99
N TYR A 476 -16.11 27.66 25.13
CA TYR A 476 -15.76 26.51 25.99
C TYR A 476 -16.97 25.62 26.35
N ASN A 477 -18.20 26.16 26.21
CA ASN A 477 -19.45 25.47 26.48
C ASN A 477 -19.99 24.62 25.30
N THR A 478 -19.41 24.72 24.09
CA THR A 478 -19.78 23.89 22.94
C THR A 478 -18.95 22.62 22.83
N LEU A 479 -18.00 22.43 23.73
CA LEU A 479 -17.10 21.27 23.85
C LEU A 479 -17.81 20.04 24.44
N LYS A 480 -19.00 19.70 23.97
CA LYS A 480 -19.44 18.32 24.09
C LYS A 480 -18.65 17.54 23.06
N SER A 481 -17.58 16.87 23.53
CA SER A 481 -16.97 15.76 22.81
C SER A 481 -18.09 15.00 22.09
N PRO A 482 -18.04 14.77 20.78
CA PRO A 482 -18.92 13.80 20.19
C PRO A 482 -18.71 12.52 20.99
N ARG A 483 -19.68 12.17 21.82
CA ARG A 483 -19.59 10.94 22.61
C ARG A 483 -19.57 9.84 21.58
N ASN A 484 -18.45 9.13 21.48
CA ASN A 484 -18.46 7.88 20.76
C ASN A 484 -19.51 7.00 21.44
N THR A 485 -20.53 6.62 20.69
CA THR A 485 -21.57 5.72 21.16
C THR A 485 -21.37 4.32 20.61
N PHE A 486 -20.22 4.04 20.01
CA PHE A 486 -19.91 2.73 19.46
C PHE A 486 -19.91 1.66 20.54
N SER A 487 -20.56 0.55 20.25
CA SER A 487 -20.63 -0.63 21.10
C SER A 487 -20.02 -1.85 20.38
N PRO A 488 -19.31 -2.71 21.09
CA PRO A 488 -18.79 -3.96 20.49
C PRO A 488 -19.91 -4.95 20.09
N ASP A 489 -21.13 -4.76 20.61
CA ASP A 489 -22.28 -5.60 20.27
C ASP A 489 -23.01 -5.15 18.99
N VAL A 490 -22.68 -3.93 18.50
CA VAL A 490 -23.32 -3.33 17.32
C VAL A 490 -22.53 -3.67 16.05
N LEU A 491 -23.23 -4.02 14.96
CA LEU A 491 -22.64 -4.25 13.64
C LEU A 491 -21.87 -3.00 13.19
N THR A 492 -20.58 -3.19 12.86
CA THR A 492 -19.66 -2.09 12.55
C THR A 492 -19.18 -2.17 11.10
N ILE A 493 -19.54 -1.16 10.31
CA ILE A 493 -19.04 -1.01 8.94
C ILE A 493 -17.84 -0.05 8.92
N GLY A 494 -16.77 -0.45 8.23
CA GLY A 494 -15.61 0.41 7.95
C GLY A 494 -15.49 0.75 6.48
N PHE A 495 -15.19 2.01 6.20
CA PHE A 495 -14.80 2.48 4.87
C PHE A 495 -13.53 3.33 5.00
N ALA A 496 -12.41 2.86 4.47
CA ALA A 496 -11.18 3.64 4.53
C ALA A 496 -10.30 3.43 3.29
N ARG A 497 -10.12 4.51 2.55
CA ARG A 497 -9.33 4.50 1.31
C ARG A 497 -9.02 5.93 0.82
N ARG A 498 -8.24 6.07 -0.25
CA ARG A 498 -8.12 7.36 -0.92
C ARG A 498 -9.50 7.83 -1.39
N PHE A 499 -9.86 9.06 -1.05
CA PHE A 499 -11.08 9.69 -1.56
C PHE A 499 -10.82 10.14 -3.00
N ALA A 500 -11.53 9.50 -3.92
CA ALA A 500 -11.64 9.86 -5.33
C ALA A 500 -13.09 9.56 -5.74
N THR A 501 -13.61 10.29 -6.72
CA THR A 501 -15.04 10.27 -7.08
C THR A 501 -15.54 8.86 -7.43
N TYR A 502 -14.76 8.08 -8.19
CA TYR A 502 -15.16 6.72 -8.59
C TYR A 502 -15.29 5.74 -7.41
N LYS A 503 -14.71 6.06 -6.24
CA LYS A 503 -14.82 5.21 -5.04
C LYS A 503 -16.11 5.42 -4.26
N ARG A 504 -16.85 6.46 -4.57
CA ARG A 504 -18.21 6.78 -4.12
C ARG A 504 -18.43 6.61 -2.61
N ALA A 505 -17.51 7.14 -1.80
CA ALA A 505 -17.61 7.06 -0.35
C ALA A 505 -18.97 7.54 0.21
N PRO A 506 -19.64 8.60 -0.33
CA PRO A 506 -20.96 9.04 0.10
C PRO A 506 -22.13 8.17 -0.36
N LEU A 507 -21.94 7.10 -1.15
CA LEU A 507 -23.05 6.32 -1.72
C LEU A 507 -24.02 5.80 -0.65
N ILE A 508 -23.52 5.44 0.54
CA ILE A 508 -24.35 4.96 1.65
C ILE A 508 -25.29 6.03 2.22
N PHE A 509 -25.09 7.30 1.90
CA PHE A 509 -25.96 8.40 2.32
C PHE A 509 -26.98 8.83 1.26
N ARG A 510 -27.09 8.06 0.17
CA ARG A 510 -28.01 8.41 -0.93
C ARG A 510 -29.48 8.42 -0.49
N ASP A 511 -29.87 7.55 0.41
CA ASP A 511 -31.19 7.57 1.07
C ASP A 511 -31.00 7.74 2.60
N LEU A 512 -31.02 8.99 3.04
CA LEU A 512 -30.82 9.33 4.46
C LEU A 512 -31.94 8.81 5.34
N GLY A 513 -33.18 8.76 4.84
CA GLY A 513 -34.33 8.27 5.61
C GLY A 513 -34.28 6.75 5.84
N ARG A 514 -33.81 6.00 4.83
CA ARG A 514 -33.59 4.54 4.93
C ARG A 514 -32.40 4.24 5.84
N LEU A 515 -31.29 4.98 5.66
CA LEU A 515 -30.11 4.83 6.49
C LEU A 515 -30.39 5.15 7.98
N ASP A 516 -31.18 6.20 8.26
CA ASP A 516 -31.61 6.54 9.61
C ASP A 516 -32.36 5.37 10.28
N LYS A 517 -33.32 4.76 9.57
CA LYS A 517 -34.06 3.59 10.07
C LYS A 517 -33.15 2.39 10.35
N ILE A 518 -32.13 2.17 9.54
CA ILE A 518 -31.17 1.08 9.71
C ILE A 518 -30.25 1.37 10.92
N ILE A 519 -29.63 2.54 10.97
CA ILE A 519 -28.68 2.93 12.03
C ILE A 519 -29.35 2.99 13.40
N ASN A 520 -30.59 3.47 13.46
CA ASN A 520 -31.32 3.71 14.69
C ASN A 520 -32.34 2.60 15.06
N ASN A 521 -32.28 1.46 14.38
CA ASN A 521 -33.07 0.30 14.76
C ASN A 521 -32.68 -0.16 16.16
N ALA A 522 -33.68 -0.28 17.07
CA ALA A 522 -33.42 -0.61 18.48
C ALA A 522 -32.92 -2.04 18.69
N GLU A 523 -33.34 -2.99 17.83
CA GLU A 523 -32.98 -4.41 17.94
C GLU A 523 -31.75 -4.76 17.14
N THR A 524 -31.54 -4.06 16.01
CA THR A 524 -30.48 -4.35 15.05
C THR A 524 -29.72 -3.08 14.61
N PRO A 525 -29.14 -2.33 15.56
CA PRO A 525 -28.48 -1.06 15.27
C PRO A 525 -27.22 -1.23 14.38
N LEU A 526 -26.83 -0.16 13.70
CA LEU A 526 -25.62 -0.12 12.85
C LEU A 526 -24.75 1.08 13.23
N GLN A 527 -23.43 0.92 13.13
CA GLN A 527 -22.46 2.01 13.30
C GLN A 527 -21.42 1.98 12.18
N ILE A 528 -20.94 3.16 11.78
CA ILE A 528 -20.07 3.30 10.61
C ILE A 528 -18.86 4.15 10.94
N VAL A 529 -17.65 3.67 10.56
CA VAL A 529 -16.41 4.43 10.68
C VAL A 529 -15.79 4.66 9.31
N PHE A 530 -15.56 5.93 9.01
CA PHE A 530 -14.85 6.38 7.80
C PHE A 530 -13.45 6.86 8.14
N ALA A 531 -12.52 6.67 7.20
CA ALA A 531 -11.22 7.31 7.20
C ALA A 531 -10.70 7.43 5.77
N GLY A 532 -9.75 8.32 5.54
CA GLY A 532 -9.13 8.44 4.22
C GLY A 532 -8.68 9.85 3.91
N LYS A 533 -7.94 9.98 2.82
CA LYS A 533 -7.39 11.24 2.33
C LYS A 533 -7.75 11.43 0.87
N ALA A 534 -8.12 12.65 0.48
CA ALA A 534 -8.16 13.06 -0.91
C ALA A 534 -6.78 13.55 -1.35
N HIS A 535 -6.45 13.44 -2.64
CA HIS A 535 -5.25 14.11 -3.14
C HIS A 535 -5.35 15.63 -2.91
N PRO A 536 -4.24 16.35 -2.58
CA PRO A 536 -4.30 17.77 -2.29
C PRO A 536 -4.98 18.64 -3.36
N HIS A 537 -4.91 18.23 -4.63
CA HIS A 537 -5.54 18.91 -5.77
C HIS A 537 -6.87 18.26 -6.22
N ASP A 538 -7.41 17.31 -5.45
CA ASP A 538 -8.70 16.68 -5.76
C ASP A 538 -9.80 17.29 -4.88
N ASP A 539 -10.31 18.44 -5.32
CA ASP A 539 -11.37 19.15 -4.60
C ASP A 539 -12.68 18.36 -4.54
N ALA A 540 -12.98 17.55 -5.55
CA ALA A 540 -14.15 16.67 -5.55
C ALA A 540 -14.02 15.55 -4.49
N GLY A 541 -12.83 14.98 -4.34
CA GLY A 541 -12.53 14.03 -3.26
C GLY A 541 -12.59 14.67 -1.87
N LYS A 542 -12.11 15.92 -1.73
CA LYS A 542 -12.23 16.70 -0.49
C LYS A 542 -13.69 17.01 -0.15
N ASP A 543 -14.50 17.29 -1.17
CA ASP A 543 -15.94 17.53 -0.98
C ASP A 543 -16.65 16.26 -0.47
N TYR A 544 -16.29 15.08 -0.93
CA TYR A 544 -16.82 13.82 -0.38
C TYR A 544 -16.48 13.65 1.11
N ILE A 545 -15.27 14.02 1.53
CA ILE A 545 -14.91 14.04 2.96
C ILE A 545 -15.82 14.99 3.72
N ARG A 546 -15.99 16.24 3.22
CA ARG A 546 -16.85 17.25 3.83
C ARG A 546 -18.30 16.78 3.95
N GLN A 547 -18.86 16.18 2.91
CA GLN A 547 -20.21 15.62 2.94
C GLN A 547 -20.38 14.57 4.06
N ILE A 548 -19.45 13.63 4.18
CA ILE A 548 -19.50 12.60 5.23
C ILE A 548 -19.42 13.23 6.61
N VAL A 549 -18.55 14.22 6.81
CA VAL A 549 -18.44 14.95 8.09
C VAL A 549 -19.72 15.71 8.41
N HIS A 550 -20.36 16.35 7.43
CA HIS A 550 -21.65 17.00 7.64
C HIS A 550 -22.76 15.98 8.01
N HIS A 551 -22.81 14.85 7.33
CA HIS A 551 -23.76 13.78 7.69
C HIS A 551 -23.50 13.25 9.10
N SER A 552 -22.24 13.01 9.48
CA SER A 552 -21.90 12.50 10.82
C SER A 552 -22.33 13.43 11.98
N ARG A 553 -22.50 14.73 11.70
CA ARG A 553 -22.94 15.75 12.68
C ARG A 553 -24.46 15.88 12.80
N ARG A 554 -25.23 15.26 11.90
CA ARG A 554 -26.70 15.28 11.98
C ARG A 554 -27.18 14.54 13.22
N PRO A 555 -28.24 15.00 13.87
CA PRO A 555 -28.74 14.39 15.12
C PRO A 555 -28.96 12.87 15.05
N GLU A 556 -29.49 12.37 13.94
CA GLU A 556 -29.76 10.96 13.68
C GLU A 556 -28.49 10.10 13.58
N PHE A 557 -27.36 10.68 13.13
CA PHE A 557 -26.09 9.97 12.89
C PHE A 557 -24.98 10.28 13.91
N SER A 558 -25.21 11.29 14.74
CA SER A 558 -24.19 11.75 15.70
C SER A 558 -23.79 10.65 16.69
N GLY A 559 -22.50 10.39 16.80
CA GLY A 559 -21.92 9.33 17.62
C GLY A 559 -22.02 7.93 17.04
N LYS A 560 -22.74 7.73 15.92
CA LYS A 560 -22.92 6.44 15.22
C LYS A 560 -22.25 6.40 13.86
N VAL A 561 -21.98 7.56 13.27
CA VAL A 561 -21.16 7.72 12.07
C VAL A 561 -19.96 8.60 12.43
N ILE A 562 -18.74 8.11 12.23
CA ILE A 562 -17.51 8.78 12.65
C ILE A 562 -16.56 8.86 11.48
N PHE A 563 -15.87 10.00 11.32
CA PHE A 563 -14.74 10.18 10.41
C PHE A 563 -13.45 10.32 11.22
N LEU A 564 -12.48 9.43 10.97
CA LEU A 564 -11.13 9.48 11.55
C LEU A 564 -10.20 10.24 10.61
N GLU A 565 -9.63 11.33 11.08
CA GLU A 565 -8.65 12.14 10.34
C GLU A 565 -7.32 11.39 10.15
N ASN A 566 -6.48 11.93 9.29
CA ASN A 566 -5.08 11.53 9.09
C ASN A 566 -4.87 10.02 8.88
N TYR A 567 -5.67 9.44 8.00
CA TYR A 567 -5.53 8.03 7.60
C TYR A 567 -4.10 7.69 7.21
N ASN A 568 -3.54 6.67 7.83
CA ASN A 568 -2.20 6.14 7.62
C ASN A 568 -2.18 4.63 7.90
N LEU A 569 -1.03 3.96 7.78
CA LEU A 569 -0.92 2.52 8.04
C LEU A 569 -1.34 2.13 9.46
N GLY A 570 -1.09 2.98 10.46
CA GLY A 570 -1.49 2.73 11.85
C GLY A 570 -3.01 2.73 12.02
N VAL A 571 -3.73 3.73 11.46
CA VAL A 571 -5.20 3.78 11.43
C VAL A 571 -5.76 2.61 10.61
N ALA A 572 -5.15 2.33 9.44
CA ALA A 572 -5.57 1.23 8.58
C ALA A 572 -5.56 -0.11 9.31
N LYS A 573 -4.44 -0.46 9.99
CA LYS A 573 -4.31 -1.70 10.76
C LYS A 573 -5.38 -1.85 11.85
N ARG A 574 -5.75 -0.75 12.53
CA ARG A 574 -6.82 -0.76 13.55
C ARG A 574 -8.18 -1.01 12.92
N MET A 575 -8.50 -0.31 11.82
CA MET A 575 -9.78 -0.46 11.14
C MET A 575 -9.97 -1.85 10.54
N VAL A 576 -9.02 -2.34 9.73
CA VAL A 576 -9.14 -3.66 9.10
C VAL A 576 -9.21 -4.80 10.12
N SER A 577 -8.62 -4.64 11.32
CA SER A 577 -8.72 -5.67 12.35
C SER A 577 -10.02 -5.61 13.14
N GLY A 578 -10.63 -4.44 13.31
CA GLY A 578 -11.73 -4.25 14.26
C GLY A 578 -13.13 -4.20 13.66
N VAL A 579 -13.31 -3.79 12.40
CA VAL A 579 -14.65 -3.71 11.79
C VAL A 579 -15.19 -5.08 11.41
N ASP A 580 -16.52 -5.23 11.41
CA ASP A 580 -17.18 -6.48 11.00
C ASP A 580 -17.29 -6.58 9.47
N ILE A 581 -17.60 -5.44 8.85
CA ILE A 581 -17.75 -5.29 7.39
C ILE A 581 -16.76 -4.27 6.88
N TRP A 582 -16.10 -4.61 5.79
CA TRP A 582 -15.32 -3.68 4.98
C TRP A 582 -16.08 -3.33 3.71
N LEU A 583 -16.53 -2.07 3.63
CA LEU A 583 -17.37 -1.58 2.54
C LEU A 583 -16.50 -1.03 1.39
N ASN A 584 -16.78 -1.46 0.15
CA ASN A 584 -16.21 -0.92 -1.07
C ASN A 584 -17.30 -0.66 -2.11
N THR A 585 -17.35 0.58 -2.60
CA THR A 585 -18.38 1.05 -3.53
C THR A 585 -17.79 1.66 -4.81
N PRO A 586 -16.79 1.03 -5.48
CA PRO A 586 -16.23 1.60 -6.70
C PRO A 586 -17.27 1.61 -7.84
N VAL A 587 -17.07 2.51 -8.79
CA VAL A 587 -17.73 2.41 -10.11
C VAL A 587 -17.02 1.33 -10.92
N ARG A 588 -17.70 0.25 -11.26
CA ARG A 588 -17.14 -0.82 -12.08
C ARG A 588 -16.96 -0.36 -13.52
N PRO A 589 -15.80 -0.64 -14.18
CA PRO A 589 -14.64 -1.41 -13.73
C PRO A 589 -13.43 -0.54 -13.32
N MET A 590 -13.66 0.53 -12.54
CA MET A 590 -12.61 1.54 -12.23
C MET A 590 -11.70 1.16 -11.06
N GLU A 591 -11.94 0.05 -10.35
CA GLU A 591 -11.02 -0.47 -9.34
C GLU A 591 -10.09 -1.51 -9.96
N ALA A 592 -8.78 -1.22 -10.02
CA ALA A 592 -7.83 -2.13 -10.62
C ALA A 592 -7.70 -3.46 -9.83
N SER A 593 -7.67 -3.37 -8.52
CA SER A 593 -7.67 -4.54 -7.62
C SER A 593 -8.36 -4.21 -6.30
N GLY A 594 -7.79 -3.31 -5.49
CA GLY A 594 -8.09 -3.17 -4.07
C GLY A 594 -7.40 -4.28 -3.26
N THR A 595 -7.01 -3.98 -2.02
CA THR A 595 -6.38 -4.96 -1.12
C THR A 595 -6.87 -4.83 0.33
N SER A 596 -7.74 -3.86 0.61
CA SER A 596 -8.18 -3.57 1.98
C SER A 596 -9.13 -4.64 2.52
N GLY A 597 -10.02 -5.18 1.67
CA GLY A 597 -10.90 -6.29 2.02
C GLY A 597 -10.12 -7.57 2.36
N GLU A 598 -9.04 -7.85 1.62
CA GLU A 598 -8.14 -8.99 1.88
C GLU A 598 -7.52 -8.92 3.29
N LYS A 599 -7.09 -7.72 3.73
CA LYS A 599 -6.55 -7.48 5.08
C LYS A 599 -7.57 -7.73 6.18
N THR A 600 -8.82 -7.35 5.93
CA THR A 600 -9.91 -7.48 6.91
C THR A 600 -10.22 -8.95 7.17
N VAL A 601 -10.17 -9.79 6.15
CA VAL A 601 -10.42 -11.24 6.26
C VAL A 601 -9.42 -11.93 7.18
N LEU A 602 -8.14 -11.50 7.23
CA LEU A 602 -7.14 -12.05 8.15
C LEU A 602 -7.54 -11.97 9.63
N HIS A 603 -8.49 -11.12 9.94
CA HIS A 603 -9.02 -10.89 11.29
C HIS A 603 -10.46 -11.40 11.48
N GLY A 604 -11.04 -12.04 10.45
CA GLY A 604 -12.43 -12.49 10.45
C GLY A 604 -13.46 -11.38 10.23
N GLY A 605 -13.08 -10.23 9.67
CA GLY A 605 -14.04 -9.30 9.08
C GLY A 605 -14.44 -9.74 7.67
N LEU A 606 -15.59 -9.29 7.18
CA LEU A 606 -16.14 -9.71 5.90
C LEU A 606 -16.10 -8.57 4.88
N ASN A 607 -15.80 -8.88 3.63
CA ASN A 607 -15.84 -7.91 2.54
C ASN A 607 -17.27 -7.73 2.03
N PHE A 608 -17.67 -6.46 1.82
CA PHE A 608 -18.93 -6.06 1.20
C PHE A 608 -18.61 -5.05 0.09
N SER A 609 -18.73 -5.48 -1.15
CA SER A 609 -18.21 -4.70 -2.27
C SER A 609 -19.04 -4.90 -3.54
N VAL A 610 -19.06 -3.85 -4.37
CA VAL A 610 -19.35 -4.03 -5.81
C VAL A 610 -18.39 -5.08 -6.36
N LEU A 611 -18.85 -5.89 -7.32
CA LEU A 611 -18.03 -6.90 -7.98
C LEU A 611 -17.03 -6.25 -8.95
N ASP A 612 -16.01 -5.61 -8.39
CA ASP A 612 -14.93 -4.91 -9.09
C ASP A 612 -13.56 -5.25 -8.48
N GLY A 613 -12.49 -5.00 -9.22
CA GLY A 613 -11.13 -5.32 -8.80
C GLY A 613 -10.91 -6.82 -8.59
N TRP A 614 -10.45 -7.21 -7.38
CA TRP A 614 -10.20 -8.61 -7.00
C TRP A 614 -11.48 -9.39 -6.64
N TRP A 615 -12.57 -8.69 -6.26
CA TRP A 615 -13.74 -9.32 -5.66
C TRP A 615 -14.54 -10.22 -6.63
N PRO A 616 -14.66 -9.95 -7.95
CA PRO A 616 -15.33 -10.85 -8.89
C PRO A 616 -14.72 -12.25 -8.97
N GLU A 617 -13.40 -12.37 -8.74
CA GLU A 617 -12.69 -13.65 -8.78
C GLU A 617 -12.65 -14.37 -7.43
N ALA A 618 -12.88 -13.65 -6.32
CA ALA A 618 -12.83 -14.17 -4.97
C ALA A 618 -14.20 -14.53 -4.38
N TYR A 619 -15.24 -13.80 -4.75
CA TYR A 619 -16.57 -13.95 -4.18
C TYR A 619 -17.24 -15.26 -4.58
N ASN A 620 -17.60 -16.09 -3.60
CA ASN A 620 -18.24 -17.38 -3.81
C ASN A 620 -19.67 -17.48 -3.24
N GLY A 621 -20.25 -16.37 -2.77
CA GLY A 621 -21.58 -16.32 -2.12
C GLY A 621 -21.55 -16.55 -0.60
N GLU A 622 -20.54 -17.27 -0.09
CA GLU A 622 -20.44 -17.65 1.32
C GLU A 622 -19.28 -16.95 2.08
N ASN A 623 -18.35 -16.28 1.39
CA ASN A 623 -17.15 -15.67 1.98
C ASN A 623 -17.22 -14.15 2.15
N GLY A 624 -18.42 -13.56 2.03
CA GLY A 624 -18.65 -12.13 2.14
C GLY A 624 -19.99 -11.74 1.52
N PHE A 625 -20.08 -10.51 1.03
CA PHE A 625 -21.30 -9.97 0.44
C PHE A 625 -21.01 -9.16 -0.83
N SER A 626 -21.87 -9.22 -1.85
CA SER A 626 -21.78 -8.41 -3.05
C SER A 626 -22.80 -7.28 -3.08
N ILE A 627 -22.46 -6.20 -3.74
CA ILE A 627 -23.38 -5.14 -4.18
C ILE A 627 -23.64 -5.38 -5.65
N GLY A 628 -24.89 -5.78 -6.00
CA GLY A 628 -25.25 -6.21 -7.33
C GLY A 628 -24.56 -7.51 -7.78
N ASN A 629 -24.68 -7.83 -9.08
CA ASN A 629 -24.12 -9.04 -9.71
C ASN A 629 -23.10 -8.70 -10.81
N GLY A 630 -22.55 -7.48 -10.80
CA GLY A 630 -21.55 -7.02 -11.76
C GLY A 630 -22.14 -6.24 -12.94
N GLU A 631 -23.32 -5.68 -12.76
CA GLU A 631 -23.95 -4.79 -13.72
C GLU A 631 -23.11 -3.52 -13.93
N SER A 632 -23.16 -2.97 -15.16
CA SER A 632 -22.52 -1.71 -15.52
C SER A 632 -23.47 -0.90 -16.40
N PHE A 633 -23.56 0.39 -16.11
CA PHE A 633 -24.42 1.32 -16.82
C PHE A 633 -23.57 2.42 -17.45
N GLU A 634 -23.99 2.93 -18.61
CA GLU A 634 -23.34 4.08 -19.24
C GLU A 634 -23.59 5.37 -18.45
N ASN A 635 -24.77 5.49 -17.84
CA ASN A 635 -25.15 6.64 -17.02
C ASN A 635 -24.72 6.43 -15.56
N HIS A 636 -23.85 7.31 -15.07
CA HIS A 636 -23.35 7.26 -13.70
C HIS A 636 -24.45 7.42 -12.64
N GLU A 637 -25.48 8.23 -12.90
CA GLU A 637 -26.60 8.42 -11.95
C GLU A 637 -27.49 7.16 -11.85
N GLU A 638 -27.68 6.45 -12.95
CA GLU A 638 -28.37 5.16 -12.97
C GLU A 638 -27.53 4.09 -12.23
N GLN A 639 -26.21 4.05 -12.47
CA GLN A 639 -25.29 3.17 -11.76
C GLN A 639 -25.32 3.43 -10.25
N ASP A 640 -25.25 4.68 -9.84
CA ASP A 640 -25.27 5.07 -8.42
C ASP A 640 -26.58 4.71 -7.76
N SER A 641 -27.71 4.92 -8.46
CA SER A 641 -29.06 4.56 -7.96
C SER A 641 -29.20 3.06 -7.80
N PHE A 642 -28.78 2.29 -8.80
CA PHE A 642 -28.82 0.85 -8.76
C PHE A 642 -27.93 0.27 -7.66
N ASP A 643 -26.67 0.68 -7.60
CA ASP A 643 -25.72 0.16 -6.60
C ASP A 643 -26.12 0.53 -5.17
N ALA A 644 -26.69 1.74 -4.95
CA ALA A 644 -27.23 2.13 -3.65
C ALA A 644 -28.40 1.24 -3.24
N GLU A 645 -29.35 0.98 -4.14
CA GLU A 645 -30.49 0.10 -3.87
C GLU A 645 -30.03 -1.32 -3.54
N GLN A 646 -29.09 -1.88 -4.33
CA GLN A 646 -28.54 -3.20 -4.08
C GLN A 646 -27.76 -3.26 -2.76
N MET A 647 -27.02 -2.20 -2.42
CA MET A 647 -26.30 -2.08 -1.15
C MET A 647 -27.25 -2.11 0.04
N TYR A 648 -28.32 -1.31 0.02
CA TYR A 648 -29.33 -1.31 1.09
C TYR A 648 -30.08 -2.63 1.16
N HIS A 649 -30.47 -3.19 0.02
CA HIS A 649 -31.13 -4.49 -0.04
C HIS A 649 -30.28 -5.59 0.62
N THR A 650 -29.00 -5.66 0.28
CA THR A 650 -28.06 -6.65 0.87
C THR A 650 -27.85 -6.40 2.36
N LEU A 651 -27.76 -5.13 2.79
CA LEU A 651 -27.67 -4.79 4.22
C LEU A 651 -28.88 -5.30 5.00
N GLU A 652 -30.10 -5.01 4.53
CA GLU A 652 -31.35 -5.32 5.23
C GLU A 652 -31.71 -6.81 5.21
N THR A 653 -31.45 -7.51 4.06
CA THR A 653 -31.92 -8.88 3.85
C THR A 653 -30.86 -9.95 4.16
N GLN A 654 -29.58 -9.61 4.15
CA GLN A 654 -28.51 -10.58 4.32
C GLN A 654 -27.57 -10.25 5.48
N ILE A 655 -26.98 -9.05 5.51
CA ILE A 655 -25.93 -8.69 6.46
C ILE A 655 -26.48 -8.57 7.88
N ILE A 656 -27.50 -7.72 8.07
CA ILE A 656 -28.10 -7.48 9.39
C ILE A 656 -28.69 -8.75 9.98
N PRO A 657 -29.51 -9.54 9.25
CA PRO A 657 -30.02 -10.81 9.77
C PRO A 657 -28.91 -11.79 10.15
N ALA A 658 -27.89 -11.97 9.30
CA ALA A 658 -26.80 -12.90 9.58
C ALA A 658 -26.00 -12.50 10.83
N PHE A 659 -25.84 -11.18 11.09
CA PHE A 659 -25.09 -10.71 12.25
C PHE A 659 -25.90 -10.78 13.55
N TYR A 660 -27.22 -10.51 13.53
CA TYR A 660 -28.04 -10.40 14.74
C TYR A 660 -28.81 -11.68 15.12
N GLU A 661 -29.03 -12.59 14.17
CA GLU A 661 -29.62 -13.89 14.50
C GLU A 661 -28.68 -14.71 15.39
N ARG A 662 -29.21 -15.22 16.51
CA ARG A 662 -28.46 -15.96 17.52
C ARG A 662 -29.04 -17.34 17.75
N ASP A 663 -28.13 -18.31 17.98
CA ASP A 663 -28.51 -19.65 18.44
C ASP A 663 -28.79 -19.69 19.95
N GLU A 664 -29.03 -20.89 20.49
CA GLU A 664 -29.28 -21.13 21.92
C GLU A 664 -28.07 -20.74 22.82
N LYS A 665 -26.85 -20.64 22.25
CA LYS A 665 -25.63 -20.20 22.93
C LYS A 665 -25.36 -18.71 22.77
N ASN A 666 -26.29 -17.97 22.19
CA ASN A 666 -26.12 -16.57 21.84
C ASN A 666 -25.02 -16.29 20.83
N LEU A 667 -24.73 -17.21 19.91
CA LEU A 667 -23.73 -17.07 18.86
C LEU A 667 -24.37 -16.75 17.50
N PRO A 668 -23.76 -15.87 16.66
CA PRO A 668 -24.20 -15.61 15.29
C PRO A 668 -23.67 -16.67 14.33
N VAL A 669 -24.22 -17.88 14.39
CA VAL A 669 -23.67 -19.05 13.66
C VAL A 669 -23.53 -18.83 12.16
N LYS A 670 -24.53 -18.15 11.54
CA LYS A 670 -24.48 -17.80 10.11
C LYS A 670 -23.32 -16.85 9.79
N TRP A 671 -23.07 -15.90 10.68
CA TRP A 671 -21.95 -14.97 10.55
C TRP A 671 -20.58 -15.66 10.71
N ILE A 672 -20.46 -16.49 11.74
CA ILE A 672 -19.25 -17.26 12.04
C ILE A 672 -18.92 -18.22 10.88
N SER A 673 -19.93 -18.87 10.29
CA SER A 673 -19.75 -19.69 9.09
C SER A 673 -19.16 -18.90 7.93
N LYS A 674 -19.64 -17.68 7.67
CA LYS A 674 -19.04 -16.81 6.62
C LYS A 674 -17.62 -16.39 6.96
N ILE A 675 -17.29 -16.11 8.23
CA ILE A 675 -15.92 -15.83 8.67
C ILE A 675 -15.00 -17.02 8.36
N ARG A 676 -15.41 -18.24 8.70
CA ARG A 676 -14.64 -19.46 8.41
C ARG A 676 -14.39 -19.63 6.92
N ASN A 677 -15.45 -19.48 6.11
CA ASN A 677 -15.34 -19.58 4.67
C ASN A 677 -14.43 -18.49 4.09
N ALA A 678 -14.57 -17.24 4.55
CA ALA A 678 -13.73 -16.13 4.11
C ALA A 678 -12.24 -16.39 4.41
N ILE A 679 -11.90 -16.78 5.62
CA ILE A 679 -10.51 -17.08 6.00
C ILE A 679 -9.98 -18.26 5.16
N ALA A 680 -10.74 -19.35 5.02
CA ALA A 680 -10.32 -20.54 4.31
C ALA A 680 -10.07 -20.30 2.82
N THR A 681 -10.92 -19.48 2.16
CA THR A 681 -10.87 -19.30 0.69
C THR A 681 -10.07 -18.09 0.25
N ILE A 682 -9.97 -17.03 1.09
CA ILE A 682 -9.35 -15.77 0.69
C ILE A 682 -7.89 -15.68 1.16
N ALA A 683 -7.59 -16.05 2.41
CA ALA A 683 -6.23 -15.89 2.93
C ALA A 683 -5.16 -16.68 2.13
N PRO A 684 -5.40 -17.91 1.67
CA PRO A 684 -4.42 -18.63 0.85
C PRO A 684 -4.19 -18.02 -0.55
N GLU A 685 -5.23 -17.46 -1.15
CA GLU A 685 -5.17 -16.98 -2.55
C GLU A 685 -4.75 -15.50 -2.65
N TYR A 686 -5.12 -14.66 -1.67
CA TYR A 686 -4.93 -13.20 -1.75
C TYR A 686 -3.86 -12.72 -0.76
N ASN A 687 -2.73 -13.43 -0.72
CA ASN A 687 -1.53 -13.03 0.02
C ASN A 687 -0.36 -12.74 -0.93
N THR A 688 0.59 -11.90 -0.48
CA THR A 688 1.72 -11.51 -1.31
C THR A 688 2.78 -12.60 -1.45
N HIS A 689 2.84 -13.62 -0.60
CA HIS A 689 3.70 -14.78 -0.84
C HIS A 689 3.27 -15.54 -2.11
N ARG A 690 1.96 -15.81 -2.28
CA ARG A 690 1.42 -16.39 -3.52
C ARG A 690 1.69 -15.46 -4.71
N MET A 691 1.38 -14.15 -4.58
CA MET A 691 1.58 -13.15 -5.63
C MET A 691 3.05 -13.10 -6.09
N VAL A 692 4.00 -13.05 -5.18
CA VAL A 692 5.45 -12.99 -5.52
C VAL A 692 5.93 -14.30 -6.13
N LYS A 693 5.44 -15.46 -5.68
CA LYS A 693 5.70 -16.75 -6.35
C LYS A 693 5.19 -16.76 -7.78
N ASP A 694 4.02 -16.17 -8.02
CA ASP A 694 3.45 -16.02 -9.38
C ASP A 694 4.34 -15.12 -10.25
N TYR A 695 4.79 -13.96 -9.74
CA TYR A 695 5.76 -13.13 -10.45
C TYR A 695 7.06 -13.87 -10.74
N ALA A 696 7.60 -14.58 -9.77
CA ALA A 696 8.83 -15.36 -9.93
C ALA A 696 8.70 -16.40 -11.04
N THR A 697 7.63 -17.19 -11.03
CA THR A 697 7.46 -18.31 -11.96
C THR A 697 6.95 -17.88 -13.35
N LYS A 698 6.06 -16.90 -13.41
CA LYS A 698 5.43 -16.46 -14.68
C LYS A 698 6.25 -15.41 -15.43
N TYR A 699 6.99 -14.55 -14.71
CA TYR A 699 7.64 -13.39 -15.31
C TYR A 699 9.14 -13.30 -15.03
N TYR A 700 9.66 -13.61 -13.84
CA TYR A 700 11.08 -13.39 -13.56
C TYR A 700 11.99 -14.51 -14.10
N LEU A 701 11.58 -15.78 -13.94
CA LEU A 701 12.35 -16.95 -14.41
C LEU A 701 12.19 -17.22 -15.90
N LYS A 702 11.18 -16.66 -16.56
CA LYS A 702 11.01 -16.75 -18.01
C LYS A 702 11.88 -15.68 -18.70
N GLY A 703 13.13 -15.99 -18.95
CA GLY A 703 14.07 -15.18 -19.68
C GLY A 703 14.64 -15.91 -20.87
#